data_ef8499985801f01d90cfe3c3bfab6a69
#
_entry.id   ef8499985801f01d90cfe3c3bfab6a69
#
_cell.length_a   1.000
_cell.length_b   1.000
_cell.length_c   1.000
_cell.angle_alpha   90.00
_cell.angle_beta   90.00
_cell.angle_gamma   90.00
#
_symmetry.space_group_name_H-M   'P 1'
#
loop_
_entity.id
_entity.type
_entity.pdbx_description
1 polymer ?
#
loop_
_entity_poly.entity_id
_entity_poly.type
_entity_poly.pdbx_seq_one_letter_code
_entity_poly.pdbx_strand_id
1 'polypeptide(L)'
;SVIAQPAPKREFRGAWIATYTNIDWPNRTQTPAQQRAALLTILDHHKATGLTSLFIQVRSQCDAMYASGIEPWSADLTGTQGKTPDPLWDPMQFAIEECHKRGIEFHAWLNPYRASGNSNNIPSYAANHVTKTHPEWLLSQGTLRILDPALPAVRDYVTSVITDIVRRYDMDGIHFDDYFYPSPPGAGTAPINDSASFANYPRGFTVKADWRRDNVNLLIERVYDSIKNIKPWVKFGVSPSGIYRNSTNPAIGSATSGLEHYTSLYADTRKWIQMGWVDYLCPQVYWYIGQPGANYGVVVPWWNNNSYGRHIYIGLAGYKVNDPAQGVNWANPSMIPNEVRLNRSLPNIYGAAVYNTNSLRSTTKLGFRDSLRLFFYNKPALVPNMPWRDSIAPDKPTNVTAVRYNYDSVVLQWNKPATTDEMNKAWQFVIYRSTSAVIDTSRADNILYITTNDTTGYTDKAISADSTYYYVVTTTDRFHNESVASNTVSSAAPEIICQPDTLLVLNANCLAVLPDYTQLATVHTSSPVTITQIPVAGTIVNGQVGTPITLIATDAGGNMDSCSFLVTTVDHETPVVNSPVLTVANGGTIILSADSASCSFTAGNQLNITATDNCDDSLLICYTLTTNGVVSAPVQSNTLSGVVFAKGSTLVNWTVADHAGNTATYNYTVVVNDTESPLITNVTTTATQLWPPNHKLRDVTIDYTLTDNCGSATSSLAVTSNEPAGNEPDWVIVDAHHVKLRAERSNLTKDRIYTIAITATDSAGNSSTASTQVNVPLFPGEDDGILTVKAFPNPSPGQFIIMTLSTSQKPISIAVTNNAGKLIESRNGLPATGLFFLGNTYIPGIYYLEVKQGNSRETIKLIKLGR
;
A
#
# COMPACT_ATOMS: atom_id res chain seq x y z
N SER A 1 46.67 -2.70 -22.12
CA SER A 1 45.70 -1.71 -21.62
C SER A 1 44.32 -2.24 -21.92
N VAL A 2 43.63 -2.63 -20.89
CA VAL A 2 42.17 -2.93 -21.02
C VAL A 2 41.47 -1.61 -21.30
N ILE A 3 41.01 -1.43 -22.53
CA ILE A 3 40.18 -0.27 -22.87
C ILE A 3 38.95 -0.34 -21.93
N ALA A 4 38.81 0.66 -21.08
CA ALA A 4 37.68 0.75 -20.19
C ALA A 4 36.40 0.83 -21.05
N GLN A 5 35.47 -0.10 -20.85
CA GLN A 5 34.14 -0.02 -21.49
C GLN A 5 33.50 1.31 -21.09
N PRO A 6 32.94 2.09 -22.04
CA PRO A 6 32.25 3.31 -21.70
C PRO A 6 31.05 2.99 -20.77
N ALA A 7 30.80 3.86 -19.80
CA ALA A 7 29.64 3.71 -18.92
C ALA A 7 28.35 3.77 -19.75
N PRO A 8 27.43 2.81 -19.61
CA PRO A 8 26.17 2.86 -20.33
C PRO A 8 25.31 4.00 -19.77
N LYS A 9 24.60 4.70 -20.66
CA LYS A 9 23.61 5.71 -20.24
C LYS A 9 22.46 5.11 -19.45
N ARG A 10 22.10 3.85 -19.77
CA ARG A 10 21.01 3.10 -19.13
C ARG A 10 21.55 1.78 -18.61
N GLU A 11 21.33 1.52 -17.32
CA GLU A 11 21.76 0.29 -16.69
C GLU A 11 20.96 0.06 -15.41
N PHE A 12 20.37 -1.11 -15.29
CA PHE A 12 19.78 -1.55 -14.03
C PHE A 12 20.91 -1.92 -13.04
N ARG A 13 20.98 -1.23 -11.93
CA ARG A 13 21.99 -1.44 -10.88
C ARG A 13 21.25 -1.76 -9.59
N GLY A 14 21.06 -3.04 -9.34
CA GLY A 14 20.18 -3.52 -8.28
C GLY A 14 20.90 -4.21 -7.13
N ALA A 15 20.16 -4.36 -6.04
CA ALA A 15 20.49 -5.27 -4.93
C ALA A 15 19.22 -5.81 -4.29
N TRP A 16 19.35 -6.99 -3.65
CA TRP A 16 18.30 -7.53 -2.80
C TRP A 16 18.52 -7.12 -1.34
N ILE A 17 17.44 -6.77 -0.67
CA ILE A 17 17.37 -6.63 0.79
C ILE A 17 16.43 -7.73 1.29
N ALA A 18 17.01 -8.81 1.80
CA ALA A 18 16.28 -9.96 2.31
C ALA A 18 15.86 -9.73 3.76
N THR A 19 14.54 -9.86 4.01
CA THR A 19 13.97 -9.75 5.37
C THR A 19 13.81 -11.10 6.05
N TYR A 20 13.68 -12.16 5.26
CA TYR A 20 13.55 -13.53 5.75
C TYR A 20 14.66 -13.88 6.72
N THR A 21 14.31 -14.31 7.94
CA THR A 21 15.23 -14.60 9.05
C THR A 21 16.22 -13.48 9.37
N ASN A 22 15.86 -12.23 9.03
CA ASN A 22 16.68 -11.02 9.25
C ASN A 22 18.06 -11.08 8.53
N ILE A 23 18.10 -11.64 7.33
CA ILE A 23 19.36 -11.77 6.57
C ILE A 23 20.02 -10.40 6.38
N ASP A 24 19.31 -9.43 5.85
CA ASP A 24 19.85 -8.10 5.59
C ASP A 24 19.23 -7.04 6.50
N TRP A 25 17.92 -7.07 6.65
CA TRP A 25 17.11 -6.10 7.39
C TRP A 25 15.67 -6.64 7.51
N PRO A 26 14.91 -6.29 8.58
CA PRO A 26 15.32 -5.57 9.79
C PRO A 26 16.03 -6.49 10.79
N ASN A 27 16.50 -5.92 11.89
CA ASN A 27 16.81 -6.72 13.08
C ASN A 27 15.58 -6.72 14.00
N ARG A 28 14.96 -7.87 14.20
CA ARG A 28 13.72 -8.06 14.99
C ARG A 28 13.83 -7.66 16.46
N THR A 29 15.05 -7.53 16.99
CA THR A 29 15.30 -7.11 18.37
C THR A 29 15.41 -5.59 18.53
N GLN A 30 15.47 -4.86 17.42
CA GLN A 30 15.56 -3.41 17.41
C GLN A 30 14.18 -2.75 17.50
N THR A 31 14.15 -1.55 18.07
CA THR A 31 12.95 -0.70 18.07
C THR A 31 12.62 -0.22 16.64
N PRO A 32 11.36 0.16 16.36
CA PRO A 32 10.99 0.74 15.07
C PRO A 32 11.86 1.93 14.63
N ALA A 33 12.29 2.78 15.56
CA ALA A 33 13.19 3.89 15.27
C ALA A 33 14.58 3.41 14.83
N GLN A 34 15.12 2.40 15.49
CA GLN A 34 16.41 1.79 15.13
C GLN A 34 16.33 1.05 13.80
N GLN A 35 15.23 0.34 13.53
CA GLN A 35 15.00 -0.34 12.26
C GLN A 35 14.93 0.66 11.09
N ARG A 36 14.26 1.81 11.28
CA ARG A 36 14.24 2.90 10.29
C ARG A 36 15.64 3.47 10.06
N ALA A 37 16.37 3.79 11.13
CA ALA A 37 17.74 4.32 11.02
C ALA A 37 18.69 3.34 10.31
N ALA A 38 18.55 2.03 10.58
CA ALA A 38 19.32 1.00 9.90
C ALA A 38 19.00 0.95 8.40
N LEU A 39 17.73 1.07 8.01
CA LEU A 39 17.34 1.12 6.60
C LEU A 39 17.90 2.36 5.91
N LEU A 40 17.80 3.54 6.52
CA LEU A 40 18.40 4.77 5.98
C LEU A 40 19.89 4.58 5.71
N THR A 41 20.64 3.99 6.65
CA THR A 41 22.07 3.69 6.48
C THR A 41 22.32 2.74 5.30
N ILE A 42 21.45 1.73 5.11
CA ILE A 42 21.53 0.81 3.96
C ILE A 42 21.30 1.59 2.65
N LEU A 43 20.24 2.37 2.58
CA LEU A 43 19.85 3.12 1.39
C LEU A 43 20.92 4.16 1.00
N ASP A 44 21.49 4.89 1.97
CA ASP A 44 22.57 5.84 1.74
C ASP A 44 23.81 5.15 1.20
N HIS A 45 24.15 3.99 1.76
CA HIS A 45 25.25 3.19 1.27
C HIS A 45 25.04 2.69 -0.16
N HIS A 46 23.81 2.28 -0.50
CA HIS A 46 23.45 1.83 -1.83
C HIS A 46 23.46 2.99 -2.84
N LYS A 47 22.92 4.16 -2.46
CA LYS A 47 23.02 5.37 -3.27
C LYS A 47 24.47 5.75 -3.54
N ALA A 48 25.31 5.74 -2.51
CA ALA A 48 26.75 6.01 -2.64
C ALA A 48 27.47 4.96 -3.49
N THR A 49 26.96 3.76 -3.62
CA THR A 49 27.47 2.72 -4.53
C THR A 49 27.08 2.97 -5.98
N GLY A 50 26.04 3.77 -6.23
CA GLY A 50 25.50 4.07 -7.55
C GLY A 50 24.38 3.13 -7.98
N LEU A 51 23.70 2.49 -7.01
CA LEU A 51 22.52 1.65 -7.31
C LEU A 51 21.33 2.50 -7.73
N THR A 52 20.50 1.94 -8.60
CA THR A 52 19.31 2.60 -9.16
C THR A 52 18.01 1.93 -8.73
N SER A 53 18.05 0.71 -8.25
CA SER A 53 16.85 -0.08 -7.94
C SER A 53 17.12 -1.08 -6.82
N LEU A 54 16.12 -1.37 -6.00
CA LEU A 54 16.22 -2.34 -4.92
C LEU A 54 15.04 -3.31 -4.92
N PHE A 55 15.33 -4.59 -4.75
CA PHE A 55 14.35 -5.63 -4.46
C PHE A 55 14.27 -5.80 -2.94
N ILE A 56 13.24 -5.26 -2.31
CA ILE A 56 13.08 -5.33 -0.85
C ILE A 56 11.99 -6.36 -0.52
N GLN A 57 12.37 -7.38 0.25
CA GLN A 57 11.46 -8.47 0.58
C GLN A 57 10.38 -8.00 1.55
N VAL A 58 9.13 -8.01 1.09
CA VAL A 58 7.97 -7.56 1.87
C VAL A 58 7.05 -8.71 2.29
N ARG A 59 7.22 -9.89 1.67
CA ARG A 59 6.44 -11.09 1.95
C ARG A 59 7.31 -12.33 1.78
N SER A 60 7.68 -12.97 2.86
CA SER A 60 8.59 -14.11 2.84
C SER A 60 7.90 -15.47 3.01
N GLN A 61 6.89 -15.58 3.85
CA GLN A 61 6.20 -16.81 4.23
C GLN A 61 4.69 -16.58 4.47
N CYS A 62 3.98 -15.97 3.56
CA CYS A 62 2.58 -15.55 3.73
C CYS A 62 2.39 -14.66 4.96
N ASP A 63 3.33 -13.82 5.19
CA ASP A 63 3.36 -12.80 6.24
C ASP A 63 3.87 -11.47 5.66
N ALA A 64 3.57 -10.36 6.32
CA ALA A 64 3.76 -9.04 5.74
C ALA A 64 4.76 -8.18 6.51
N MET A 65 5.61 -7.46 5.78
CA MET A 65 6.45 -6.36 6.27
C MET A 65 5.76 -4.99 6.12
N TYR A 66 4.43 -4.97 6.11
CA TYR A 66 3.58 -3.78 5.92
C TYR A 66 2.23 -4.01 6.59
N ALA A 67 1.45 -2.97 6.78
CA ALA A 67 0.11 -3.06 7.38
C ALA A 67 -0.87 -3.79 6.44
N SER A 68 -0.79 -5.12 6.37
CA SER A 68 -1.67 -5.96 5.56
C SER A 68 -3.02 -6.19 6.25
N GLY A 69 -4.12 -6.08 5.47
CA GLY A 69 -5.44 -6.54 5.91
C GLY A 69 -5.69 -8.03 5.65
N ILE A 70 -4.76 -8.72 4.97
CA ILE A 70 -4.92 -10.10 4.51
C ILE A 70 -4.02 -11.05 5.29
N GLU A 71 -2.75 -10.70 5.44
CA GLU A 71 -1.72 -11.54 6.05
C GLU A 71 -1.22 -10.94 7.37
N PRO A 72 -0.78 -11.76 8.33
CA PRO A 72 -0.26 -11.26 9.60
C PRO A 72 1.07 -10.52 9.41
N TRP A 73 1.40 -9.63 10.34
CA TRP A 73 2.72 -9.05 10.45
C TRP A 73 3.80 -10.13 10.57
N SER A 74 4.91 -9.95 9.86
CA SER A 74 6.02 -10.90 9.89
C SER A 74 6.71 -10.92 11.25
N ALA A 75 7.08 -12.14 11.70
CA ALA A 75 7.91 -12.33 12.87
C ALA A 75 9.31 -11.71 12.70
N ASP A 76 9.78 -11.57 11.47
CA ASP A 76 11.09 -10.98 11.18
C ASP A 76 11.12 -9.46 11.43
N LEU A 77 9.94 -8.83 11.60
CA LEU A 77 9.83 -7.42 11.98
C LEU A 77 9.84 -7.21 13.50
N THR A 78 9.06 -8.02 14.23
CA THR A 78 8.74 -7.77 15.65
C THR A 78 9.17 -8.89 16.60
N GLY A 79 9.73 -9.97 16.06
CA GLY A 79 10.06 -11.20 16.79
C GLY A 79 8.88 -12.15 17.00
N THR A 80 7.65 -11.71 16.75
CA THR A 80 6.42 -12.53 16.89
C THR A 80 5.48 -12.26 15.73
N GLN A 81 5.09 -13.30 15.00
CA GLN A 81 4.17 -13.15 13.88
C GLN A 81 2.79 -12.66 14.34
N GLY A 82 2.23 -11.72 13.59
CA GLY A 82 0.95 -11.08 13.90
C GLY A 82 1.05 -9.92 14.89
N LYS A 83 2.20 -9.75 15.56
CA LYS A 83 2.41 -8.62 16.47
C LYS A 83 2.66 -7.34 15.65
N THR A 84 1.83 -6.36 15.88
CA THR A 84 1.99 -5.01 15.32
C THR A 84 3.25 -4.33 15.86
N PRO A 85 4.03 -3.63 15.04
CA PRO A 85 5.13 -2.80 15.54
C PRO A 85 4.64 -1.74 16.52
N ASP A 86 5.40 -1.50 17.60
CA ASP A 86 5.09 -0.48 18.59
C ASP A 86 6.32 0.43 18.84
N PRO A 87 6.21 1.74 18.55
CA PRO A 87 5.08 2.42 17.92
C PRO A 87 4.78 1.92 16.51
N LEU A 88 3.51 1.98 16.10
CA LEU A 88 3.06 1.57 14.76
C LEU A 88 3.80 2.36 13.67
N TRP A 89 4.31 1.67 12.70
CA TRP A 89 4.85 2.22 11.45
C TRP A 89 4.68 1.22 10.33
N ASP A 90 4.71 1.69 9.11
CA ASP A 90 4.66 0.83 7.92
C ASP A 90 6.05 0.78 7.27
N PRO A 91 6.78 -0.35 7.41
CA PRO A 91 8.11 -0.51 6.84
C PRO A 91 8.17 -0.35 5.32
N MET A 92 7.15 -0.84 4.62
CA MET A 92 7.10 -0.77 3.16
C MET A 92 6.87 0.66 2.67
N GLN A 93 5.89 1.37 3.25
CA GLN A 93 5.64 2.78 2.91
C GLN A 93 6.89 3.63 3.14
N PHE A 94 7.52 3.47 4.31
CA PHE A 94 8.75 4.17 4.65
C PHE A 94 9.89 3.85 3.66
N ALA A 95 10.07 2.58 3.31
CA ALA A 95 11.12 2.17 2.37
C ALA A 95 10.89 2.75 0.96
N ILE A 96 9.65 2.78 0.47
CA ILE A 96 9.29 3.39 -0.81
C ILE A 96 9.68 4.88 -0.82
N GLU A 97 9.20 5.63 0.18
CA GLU A 97 9.47 7.07 0.28
C GLU A 97 10.98 7.38 0.35
N GLU A 98 11.71 6.60 1.14
CA GLU A 98 13.15 6.80 1.30
C GLU A 98 13.97 6.35 0.09
N CYS A 99 13.51 5.34 -0.66
CA CYS A 99 14.07 4.99 -1.96
C CYS A 99 13.85 6.12 -2.97
N HIS A 100 12.63 6.62 -3.10
CA HIS A 100 12.28 7.69 -4.04
C HIS A 100 13.03 8.99 -3.74
N LYS A 101 13.18 9.37 -2.47
CA LYS A 101 14.02 10.53 -2.07
C LYS A 101 15.47 10.42 -2.55
N ARG A 102 15.96 9.22 -2.79
CA ARG A 102 17.33 8.93 -3.27
C ARG A 102 17.39 8.67 -4.77
N GLY A 103 16.25 8.71 -5.46
CA GLY A 103 16.15 8.37 -6.87
C GLY A 103 16.42 6.88 -7.12
N ILE A 104 16.02 6.01 -6.20
CA ILE A 104 16.14 4.55 -6.28
C ILE A 104 14.74 3.97 -6.46
N GLU A 105 14.56 3.08 -7.44
CA GLU A 105 13.32 2.34 -7.59
C GLU A 105 13.16 1.31 -6.47
N PHE A 106 11.93 1.20 -5.97
CA PHE A 106 11.51 0.19 -5.00
C PHE A 106 10.70 -0.90 -5.70
N HIS A 107 11.22 -2.12 -5.70
CA HIS A 107 10.49 -3.30 -6.15
C HIS A 107 10.13 -4.16 -4.94
N ALA A 108 8.83 -4.35 -4.70
CA ALA A 108 8.34 -5.21 -3.64
C ALA A 108 8.64 -6.67 -3.99
N TRP A 109 9.53 -7.30 -3.23
CA TRP A 109 9.87 -8.70 -3.43
C TRP A 109 8.98 -9.60 -2.57
N LEU A 110 8.29 -10.53 -3.23
CA LEU A 110 7.39 -11.49 -2.62
C LEU A 110 7.78 -12.92 -3.01
N ASN A 111 7.68 -13.83 -2.05
CA ASN A 111 7.62 -15.24 -2.36
C ASN A 111 6.14 -15.64 -2.58
N PRO A 112 5.75 -16.15 -3.76
CA PRO A 112 4.33 -16.40 -4.04
C PRO A 112 3.71 -17.56 -3.27
N TYR A 113 4.47 -18.64 -3.00
CA TYR A 113 3.90 -19.88 -2.51
C TYR A 113 4.42 -20.38 -1.16
N ARG A 114 5.59 -19.94 -0.71
CA ARG A 114 6.13 -20.41 0.56
C ARG A 114 5.25 -19.97 1.72
N ALA A 115 4.59 -20.93 2.37
CA ALA A 115 3.76 -20.69 3.54
C ALA A 115 4.53 -20.92 4.85
N SER A 116 5.52 -21.83 4.86
CA SER A 116 6.44 -21.99 5.98
C SER A 116 7.72 -22.67 5.51
N GLY A 117 8.88 -22.09 5.81
CA GLY A 117 10.18 -22.72 5.58
C GLY A 117 10.45 -23.88 6.55
N ASN A 118 9.82 -23.86 7.72
CA ASN A 118 9.88 -24.95 8.72
C ASN A 118 8.53 -25.11 9.43
N SER A 119 7.84 -26.22 9.14
CA SER A 119 6.52 -26.51 9.71
C SER A 119 6.49 -26.62 11.24
N ASN A 120 7.63 -26.83 11.88
CA ASN A 120 7.73 -26.82 13.34
C ASN A 120 7.42 -25.42 13.92
N ASN A 121 7.52 -24.37 13.12
CA ASN A 121 7.17 -23.02 13.53
C ASN A 121 5.67 -22.71 13.43
N ILE A 122 4.88 -23.52 12.68
CA ILE A 122 3.45 -23.25 12.46
C ILE A 122 2.64 -23.12 13.76
N PRO A 123 2.90 -23.89 14.83
CA PRO A 123 2.19 -23.70 16.09
C PRO A 123 2.30 -22.27 16.66
N SER A 124 3.44 -21.60 16.47
CA SER A 124 3.68 -20.23 16.92
C SER A 124 3.15 -19.15 15.99
N TYR A 125 2.65 -19.50 14.79
CA TYR A 125 2.14 -18.54 13.83
C TYR A 125 0.84 -17.89 14.30
N ALA A 126 0.56 -16.70 13.81
CA ALA A 126 -0.67 -15.98 14.08
C ALA A 126 -1.91 -16.78 13.66
N ALA A 127 -3.03 -16.58 14.33
CA ALA A 127 -4.26 -17.33 14.07
C ALA A 127 -4.81 -17.12 12.64
N ASN A 128 -4.60 -15.93 12.08
CA ASN A 128 -4.99 -15.58 10.72
C ASN A 128 -3.95 -15.95 9.65
N HIS A 129 -2.86 -16.62 10.02
CA HIS A 129 -1.90 -17.09 9.02
C HIS A 129 -2.51 -18.20 8.16
N VAL A 130 -2.25 -18.18 6.86
CA VAL A 130 -2.84 -19.13 5.88
C VAL A 130 -2.62 -20.60 6.22
N THR A 131 -1.53 -20.96 6.86
CA THR A 131 -1.28 -22.34 7.32
C THR A 131 -2.26 -22.81 8.40
N LYS A 132 -2.92 -21.90 9.09
CA LYS A 132 -3.94 -22.17 10.10
C LYS A 132 -5.35 -22.00 9.59
N THR A 133 -5.56 -21.00 8.73
CA THR A 133 -6.90 -20.73 8.18
C THR A 133 -7.24 -21.65 7.02
N HIS A 134 -6.23 -22.08 6.25
CA HIS A 134 -6.38 -22.92 5.06
C HIS A 134 -5.32 -24.03 5.00
N PRO A 135 -5.26 -24.92 6.00
CA PRO A 135 -4.31 -26.03 5.99
C PRO A 135 -4.50 -26.98 4.78
N GLU A 136 -5.69 -27.02 4.22
CA GLU A 136 -6.05 -27.78 3.02
C GLU A 136 -5.40 -27.25 1.72
N TRP A 137 -4.87 -26.05 1.76
CA TRP A 137 -4.12 -25.47 0.63
C TRP A 137 -2.64 -25.84 0.61
N LEU A 138 -2.18 -26.58 1.60
CA LEU A 138 -0.75 -26.81 1.80
C LEU A 138 -0.27 -28.10 1.15
N LEU A 139 0.84 -27.97 0.43
CA LEU A 139 1.67 -29.09 0.02
C LEU A 139 2.92 -29.16 0.90
N SER A 140 3.41 -30.39 1.14
CA SER A 140 4.51 -30.64 2.07
C SER A 140 5.70 -31.30 1.38
N GLN A 141 6.90 -30.83 1.72
CA GLN A 141 8.17 -31.51 1.41
C GLN A 141 9.09 -31.40 2.63
N GLY A 142 9.24 -32.50 3.37
CA GLY A 142 9.89 -32.43 4.69
C GLY A 142 9.18 -31.43 5.60
N THR A 143 9.93 -30.48 6.15
CA THR A 143 9.38 -29.40 6.96
C THR A 143 8.86 -28.20 6.16
N LEU A 144 9.19 -28.09 4.89
CA LEU A 144 8.68 -27.03 4.02
C LEU A 144 7.19 -27.18 3.77
N ARG A 145 6.46 -26.06 3.82
CA ARG A 145 5.05 -25.97 3.41
C ARG A 145 4.93 -24.88 2.36
N ILE A 146 4.31 -25.25 1.24
CA ILE A 146 3.95 -24.28 0.19
C ILE A 146 2.45 -24.31 -0.02
N LEU A 147 1.90 -23.22 -0.50
CA LEU A 147 0.56 -23.16 -1.05
C LEU A 147 0.52 -23.98 -2.34
N ASP A 148 -0.53 -24.74 -2.55
CA ASP A 148 -0.70 -25.58 -3.75
C ASP A 148 -0.98 -24.71 -5.00
N PRO A 149 -0.04 -24.62 -5.96
CA PRO A 149 -0.22 -23.79 -7.14
C PRO A 149 -1.39 -24.21 -8.05
N ALA A 150 -1.89 -25.43 -7.87
CA ALA A 150 -2.99 -25.96 -8.68
C ALA A 150 -4.34 -25.39 -8.29
N LEU A 151 -4.50 -24.96 -7.04
CA LEU A 151 -5.79 -24.53 -6.50
C LEU A 151 -6.17 -23.13 -7.03
N PRO A 152 -7.36 -22.98 -7.63
CA PRO A 152 -7.87 -21.65 -8.00
C PRO A 152 -7.90 -20.67 -6.81
N ALA A 153 -8.34 -21.15 -5.63
CA ALA A 153 -8.40 -20.35 -4.41
C ALA A 153 -7.02 -19.82 -3.97
N VAL A 154 -5.96 -20.60 -4.15
CA VAL A 154 -4.57 -20.15 -3.89
C VAL A 154 -4.16 -19.06 -4.87
N ARG A 155 -4.48 -19.20 -6.16
CA ARG A 155 -4.21 -18.13 -7.14
C ARG A 155 -5.00 -16.86 -6.84
N ASP A 156 -6.27 -17.00 -6.42
CA ASP A 156 -7.09 -15.89 -5.96
C ASP A 156 -6.47 -15.19 -4.75
N TYR A 157 -6.07 -15.97 -3.77
CA TYR A 157 -5.42 -15.46 -2.55
C TYR A 157 -4.12 -14.72 -2.84
N VAL A 158 -3.18 -15.35 -3.57
CA VAL A 158 -1.90 -14.70 -3.90
C VAL A 158 -2.12 -13.43 -4.72
N THR A 159 -3.03 -13.49 -5.70
CA THR A 159 -3.39 -12.31 -6.50
C THR A 159 -3.99 -11.21 -5.64
N SER A 160 -4.85 -11.55 -4.67
CA SER A 160 -5.46 -10.57 -3.76
C SER A 160 -4.43 -9.83 -2.91
N VAL A 161 -3.42 -10.55 -2.39
CA VAL A 161 -2.30 -9.95 -1.65
C VAL A 161 -1.54 -8.95 -2.53
N ILE A 162 -1.22 -9.34 -3.77
CA ILE A 162 -0.46 -8.47 -4.69
C ILE A 162 -1.29 -7.25 -5.07
N THR A 163 -2.56 -7.43 -5.41
CA THR A 163 -3.43 -6.31 -5.80
C THR A 163 -3.72 -5.36 -4.66
N ASP A 164 -3.77 -5.84 -3.41
CA ASP A 164 -3.85 -5.00 -2.22
C ASP A 164 -2.62 -4.10 -2.09
N ILE A 165 -1.42 -4.68 -2.24
CA ILE A 165 -0.15 -3.93 -2.23
C ILE A 165 -0.16 -2.88 -3.35
N VAL A 166 -0.45 -3.29 -4.58
CA VAL A 166 -0.41 -2.39 -5.75
C VAL A 166 -1.38 -1.22 -5.61
N ARG A 167 -2.58 -1.45 -5.07
CA ARG A 167 -3.54 -0.36 -4.85
C ARG A 167 -3.07 0.67 -3.84
N ARG A 168 -2.47 0.21 -2.76
CA ARG A 168 -2.18 1.06 -1.59
C ARG A 168 -0.83 1.76 -1.64
N TYR A 169 0.16 1.19 -2.29
CA TYR A 169 1.54 1.70 -2.25
C TYR A 169 2.01 2.20 -3.61
N ASP A 170 2.87 3.20 -3.60
CA ASP A 170 3.46 3.81 -4.81
C ASP A 170 4.83 3.19 -5.14
N MET A 171 4.86 1.84 -5.27
CA MET A 171 6.07 1.14 -5.67
C MET A 171 6.30 1.19 -7.18
N ASP A 172 7.56 0.95 -7.59
CA ASP A 172 7.96 0.90 -9.00
C ASP A 172 7.79 -0.49 -9.61
N GLY A 173 7.81 -1.54 -8.79
CA GLY A 173 7.67 -2.91 -9.28
C GLY A 173 7.24 -3.93 -8.23
N ILE A 174 6.72 -5.05 -8.73
CA ILE A 174 6.52 -6.30 -8.01
C ILE A 174 7.57 -7.29 -8.51
N HIS A 175 8.18 -8.02 -7.60
CA HIS A 175 9.25 -8.95 -7.89
C HIS A 175 9.01 -10.29 -7.20
N PHE A 176 9.00 -11.39 -7.97
CA PHE A 176 9.00 -12.74 -7.43
C PHE A 176 10.41 -13.33 -7.46
N ASP A 177 10.73 -14.18 -6.48
CA ASP A 177 11.90 -15.02 -6.48
C ASP A 177 11.69 -16.33 -7.28
N ASP A 178 12.49 -17.37 -7.01
CA ASP A 178 12.46 -18.64 -7.71
C ASP A 178 11.69 -19.75 -6.95
N TYR A 179 11.03 -19.42 -5.85
CA TYR A 179 10.32 -20.41 -5.01
C TYR A 179 8.89 -20.65 -5.50
N PHE A 180 8.75 -21.34 -6.63
CA PHE A 180 7.47 -21.83 -7.15
C PHE A 180 7.18 -23.22 -6.60
N TYR A 181 7.47 -24.28 -7.35
CA TYR A 181 7.58 -25.59 -6.74
C TYR A 181 8.96 -25.78 -6.09
N PRO A 182 9.08 -26.54 -5.01
CA PRO A 182 10.37 -26.71 -4.33
C PRO A 182 11.35 -27.50 -5.20
N SER A 183 12.63 -27.27 -4.98
CA SER A 183 13.70 -28.07 -5.57
C SER A 183 13.53 -29.56 -5.23
N PRO A 184 14.02 -30.48 -6.07
CA PRO A 184 14.03 -31.89 -5.76
C PRO A 184 14.59 -32.13 -4.35
N PRO A 185 13.92 -32.94 -3.53
CA PRO A 185 14.35 -33.13 -2.15
C PRO A 185 15.66 -33.93 -2.08
N GLY A 186 16.41 -33.69 -1.02
CA GLY A 186 17.58 -34.52 -0.68
C GLY A 186 17.17 -35.95 -0.29
N ALA A 187 18.15 -36.83 -0.18
CA ALA A 187 17.96 -38.23 0.21
C ALA A 187 17.16 -38.33 1.53
N GLY A 188 16.18 -39.24 1.57
CA GLY A 188 15.33 -39.47 2.73
C GLY A 188 14.14 -38.53 2.88
N THR A 189 14.00 -37.51 2.06
CA THR A 189 12.83 -36.64 2.06
C THR A 189 11.92 -36.96 0.87
N ALA A 190 10.64 -37.23 1.13
CA ALA A 190 9.67 -37.44 0.06
C ALA A 190 9.46 -36.16 -0.78
N PRO A 191 9.34 -36.29 -2.11
CA PRO A 191 8.99 -35.16 -2.96
C PRO A 191 7.58 -34.67 -2.66
N ILE A 192 7.27 -33.45 -3.10
CA ILE A 192 5.93 -32.89 -2.97
C ILE A 192 4.87 -33.79 -3.64
N ASN A 193 3.79 -34.01 -2.94
CA ASN A 193 2.69 -34.83 -3.44
C ASN A 193 1.44 -33.98 -3.73
N ASP A 194 1.26 -33.64 -4.99
CA ASP A 194 0.13 -32.90 -5.54
C ASP A 194 -0.76 -33.78 -6.44
N SER A 195 -0.74 -35.12 -6.21
CA SER A 195 -1.50 -36.09 -7.04
C SER A 195 -3.00 -35.87 -6.92
N ALA A 196 -3.49 -35.54 -5.74
CA ALA A 196 -4.90 -35.22 -5.54
C ALA A 196 -5.32 -33.95 -6.31
N SER A 197 -4.48 -32.94 -6.29
CA SER A 197 -4.74 -31.70 -7.03
C SER A 197 -4.69 -31.93 -8.54
N PHE A 198 -3.76 -32.77 -9.01
CA PHE A 198 -3.70 -33.16 -10.42
C PHE A 198 -4.95 -33.93 -10.86
N ALA A 199 -5.45 -34.84 -10.03
CA ALA A 199 -6.68 -35.57 -10.30
C ALA A 199 -7.92 -34.66 -10.34
N ASN A 200 -7.97 -33.66 -9.44
CA ASN A 200 -9.12 -32.77 -9.31
C ASN A 200 -9.10 -31.61 -10.34
N TYR A 201 -7.91 -31.16 -10.75
CA TYR A 201 -7.73 -30.04 -11.65
C TYR A 201 -6.80 -30.36 -12.82
N PRO A 202 -7.06 -31.43 -13.60
CA PRO A 202 -6.15 -31.88 -14.68
C PRO A 202 -6.09 -30.91 -15.85
N ARG A 203 -7.13 -30.12 -16.09
CA ARG A 203 -7.23 -29.13 -17.20
C ARG A 203 -6.79 -29.70 -18.57
N GLY A 204 -7.00 -31.01 -18.82
CA GLY A 204 -6.63 -31.67 -20.04
C GLY A 204 -5.16 -32.14 -20.13
N PHE A 205 -4.34 -31.86 -19.13
CA PHE A 205 -2.96 -32.34 -19.09
C PHE A 205 -2.91 -33.83 -18.71
N THR A 206 -2.09 -34.55 -19.44
CA THR A 206 -1.76 -35.96 -19.14
C THR A 206 -0.38 -36.07 -18.51
N VAL A 207 0.50 -35.11 -18.74
CA VAL A 207 1.84 -35.03 -18.20
C VAL A 207 1.85 -34.09 -17.01
N LYS A 208 2.11 -34.62 -15.82
CA LYS A 208 2.08 -33.88 -14.56
C LYS A 208 3.09 -32.71 -14.52
N ALA A 209 4.25 -32.87 -15.16
CA ALA A 209 5.24 -31.81 -15.24
C ALA A 209 4.76 -30.60 -16.05
N ASP A 210 4.04 -30.83 -17.14
CA ASP A 210 3.46 -29.75 -17.95
C ASP A 210 2.33 -29.04 -17.18
N TRP A 211 1.51 -29.81 -16.49
CA TRP A 211 0.46 -29.28 -15.63
C TRP A 211 1.01 -28.44 -14.48
N ARG A 212 2.12 -28.83 -13.84
CA ARG A 212 2.78 -28.03 -12.80
C ARG A 212 3.27 -26.70 -13.37
N ARG A 213 3.90 -26.71 -14.54
CA ARG A 213 4.31 -25.46 -15.23
C ARG A 213 3.11 -24.57 -15.54
N ASP A 214 2.01 -25.20 -15.99
CA ASP A 214 0.80 -24.46 -16.29
C ASP A 214 0.14 -23.85 -15.03
N ASN A 215 0.19 -24.53 -13.88
CA ASN A 215 -0.25 -23.94 -12.61
C ASN A 215 0.47 -22.65 -12.29
N VAL A 216 1.80 -22.62 -12.49
CA VAL A 216 2.60 -21.42 -12.26
C VAL A 216 2.32 -20.36 -13.34
N ASN A 217 2.22 -20.76 -14.61
CA ASN A 217 1.89 -19.88 -15.72
C ASN A 217 0.60 -19.09 -15.47
N LEU A 218 -0.46 -19.78 -15.01
CA LEU A 218 -1.75 -19.18 -14.68
C LEU A 218 -1.64 -18.08 -13.58
N LEU A 219 -0.74 -18.27 -12.60
CA LEU A 219 -0.51 -17.23 -11.61
C LEU A 219 0.24 -16.04 -12.20
N ILE A 220 1.32 -16.31 -12.96
CA ILE A 220 2.17 -15.27 -13.53
C ILE A 220 1.36 -14.36 -14.48
N GLU A 221 0.61 -14.96 -15.40
CA GLU A 221 -0.29 -14.24 -16.31
C GLU A 221 -1.29 -13.39 -15.54
N ARG A 222 -2.00 -14.00 -14.61
CA ARG A 222 -3.03 -13.32 -13.82
C ARG A 222 -2.48 -12.18 -12.98
N VAL A 223 -1.32 -12.36 -12.36
CA VAL A 223 -0.66 -11.32 -11.58
C VAL A 223 -0.25 -10.16 -12.48
N TYR A 224 0.35 -10.46 -13.63
CA TYR A 224 0.70 -9.44 -14.62
C TYR A 224 -0.51 -8.61 -15.01
N ASP A 225 -1.58 -9.24 -15.47
CA ASP A 225 -2.81 -8.56 -15.91
C ASP A 225 -3.43 -7.74 -14.77
N SER A 226 -3.47 -8.31 -13.56
CA SER A 226 -4.02 -7.63 -12.39
C SER A 226 -3.24 -6.37 -12.02
N ILE A 227 -1.91 -6.43 -12.06
CA ILE A 227 -1.05 -5.27 -11.81
C ILE A 227 -1.34 -4.18 -12.85
N LYS A 228 -1.36 -4.58 -14.15
CA LYS A 228 -1.52 -3.63 -15.26
C LYS A 228 -2.89 -2.96 -15.27
N ASN A 229 -3.92 -3.67 -14.84
CA ASN A 229 -5.27 -3.12 -14.72
C ASN A 229 -5.42 -2.13 -13.54
N ILE A 230 -4.57 -2.22 -12.52
CA ILE A 230 -4.65 -1.35 -11.34
C ILE A 230 -3.72 -0.14 -11.49
N LYS A 231 -2.44 -0.40 -11.76
CA LYS A 231 -1.40 0.61 -11.97
C LYS A 231 -0.53 0.20 -13.16
N PRO A 232 -0.82 0.69 -14.36
CA PRO A 232 -0.11 0.28 -15.56
C PRO A 232 1.39 0.57 -15.52
N TRP A 233 1.85 1.51 -14.69
CA TRP A 233 3.28 1.85 -14.53
C TRP A 233 4.06 0.91 -13.61
N VAL A 234 3.40 0.08 -12.79
CA VAL A 234 4.11 -0.86 -11.91
C VAL A 234 4.68 -2.01 -12.74
N LYS A 235 5.99 -2.20 -12.64
CA LYS A 235 6.73 -3.27 -13.32
C LYS A 235 6.45 -4.62 -12.64
N PHE A 236 6.50 -5.70 -13.41
CA PHE A 236 6.45 -7.05 -12.85
C PHE A 236 7.63 -7.87 -13.36
N GLY A 237 8.39 -8.44 -12.45
CA GLY A 237 9.53 -9.27 -12.79
C GLY A 237 9.72 -10.46 -11.87
N VAL A 238 10.56 -11.38 -12.32
CA VAL A 238 10.87 -12.63 -11.62
C VAL A 238 12.37 -12.87 -11.62
N SER A 239 12.93 -13.33 -10.50
CA SER A 239 14.31 -13.82 -10.41
C SER A 239 14.35 -15.36 -10.31
N PRO A 240 14.27 -16.07 -11.42
CA PRO A 240 14.35 -17.52 -11.43
C PRO A 240 15.78 -17.99 -11.09
N SER A 241 15.97 -19.27 -10.77
CA SER A 241 17.31 -19.83 -10.74
C SER A 241 18.01 -19.68 -12.09
N GLY A 242 19.33 -19.57 -12.12
CA GLY A 242 20.07 -19.11 -13.29
C GLY A 242 19.94 -19.95 -14.56
N ILE A 243 19.74 -21.27 -14.44
CA ILE A 243 19.66 -22.20 -15.58
C ILE A 243 18.18 -22.49 -15.91
N TYR A 244 17.76 -22.11 -17.13
CA TYR A 244 16.43 -22.47 -17.63
C TYR A 244 16.32 -23.97 -17.87
N ARG A 245 17.13 -24.49 -18.80
CA ARG A 245 17.26 -25.94 -19.11
C ARG A 245 18.68 -26.28 -19.47
N ASN A 246 19.10 -27.49 -19.09
CA ASN A 246 20.37 -28.04 -19.51
C ASN A 246 20.25 -28.61 -20.92
N SER A 247 20.99 -28.07 -21.89
CA SER A 247 20.99 -28.56 -23.26
C SER A 247 22.18 -28.02 -24.03
N THR A 248 22.81 -28.83 -24.83
CA THR A 248 23.79 -28.36 -25.82
C THR A 248 23.14 -27.69 -27.03
N ASN A 249 21.84 -27.86 -27.23
CA ASN A 249 21.05 -27.12 -28.20
C ASN A 249 20.59 -25.78 -27.60
N PRO A 250 21.11 -24.63 -28.02
CA PRO A 250 20.79 -23.32 -27.47
C PRO A 250 19.33 -22.91 -27.67
N ALA A 251 18.62 -23.52 -28.62
CA ALA A 251 17.17 -23.34 -28.78
C ALA A 251 16.35 -23.98 -27.65
N ILE A 252 16.94 -24.88 -26.88
CA ILE A 252 16.28 -25.58 -25.75
C ILE A 252 16.76 -25.03 -24.41
N GLY A 253 18.07 -24.81 -24.24
CA GLY A 253 18.68 -24.42 -22.99
C GLY A 253 20.12 -24.01 -23.12
N SER A 254 20.82 -23.84 -22.01
CA SER A 254 22.28 -23.58 -21.97
C SER A 254 23.06 -24.88 -21.83
N ALA A 255 24.31 -24.89 -22.32
CA ALA A 255 25.21 -26.05 -22.20
C ALA A 255 25.72 -26.19 -20.74
N THR A 256 24.86 -26.64 -19.88
CA THR A 256 25.00 -26.76 -18.43
C THR A 256 24.56 -28.14 -17.94
N SER A 257 24.83 -28.44 -16.65
CA SER A 257 24.39 -29.65 -15.97
C SER A 257 23.93 -29.37 -14.52
N GLY A 258 23.69 -28.09 -14.18
CA GLY A 258 23.20 -27.68 -12.87
C GLY A 258 21.70 -27.86 -12.70
N LEU A 259 21.17 -27.39 -11.54
CA LEU A 259 19.74 -27.36 -11.30
C LEU A 259 19.06 -26.42 -12.32
N GLU A 260 18.18 -26.97 -13.13
CA GLU A 260 17.37 -26.22 -14.11
C GLU A 260 15.96 -25.97 -13.58
N HIS A 261 15.46 -24.75 -13.78
CA HIS A 261 14.16 -24.43 -13.19
C HIS A 261 12.95 -24.89 -13.99
N TYR A 262 13.10 -25.16 -15.29
CA TYR A 262 11.99 -25.65 -16.13
C TYR A 262 11.50 -27.03 -15.70
N THR A 263 12.40 -27.99 -15.46
CA THR A 263 12.02 -29.37 -15.09
C THR A 263 11.98 -29.59 -13.58
N SER A 264 12.82 -28.86 -12.82
CA SER A 264 12.96 -29.09 -11.39
C SER A 264 12.05 -28.21 -10.53
N LEU A 265 11.84 -26.97 -10.94
CA LEU A 265 11.01 -25.98 -10.23
C LEU A 265 9.70 -25.69 -10.96
N TYR A 266 9.51 -26.31 -12.12
CA TYR A 266 8.33 -26.13 -12.97
C TYR A 266 8.01 -24.68 -13.32
N ALA A 267 9.04 -23.87 -13.51
CA ALA A 267 8.95 -22.46 -13.88
C ALA A 267 9.33 -22.28 -15.36
N ASP A 268 8.34 -21.97 -16.20
CA ASP A 268 8.53 -21.75 -17.62
C ASP A 268 8.76 -20.29 -17.96
N THR A 269 9.88 -19.76 -17.47
CA THR A 269 10.25 -18.33 -17.60
C THR A 269 10.39 -17.89 -19.05
N ARG A 270 10.77 -18.79 -19.94
CA ARG A 270 10.85 -18.52 -21.38
C ARG A 270 9.46 -18.26 -21.95
N LYS A 271 8.45 -19.05 -21.55
CA LYS A 271 7.07 -18.79 -21.94
C LYS A 271 6.60 -17.44 -21.40
N TRP A 272 6.89 -17.12 -20.13
CA TRP A 272 6.44 -15.86 -19.52
C TRP A 272 6.97 -14.64 -20.27
N ILE A 273 8.25 -14.66 -20.64
CA ILE A 273 8.86 -13.55 -21.35
C ILE A 273 8.39 -13.49 -22.82
N GLN A 274 8.16 -14.64 -23.47
CA GLN A 274 7.60 -14.72 -24.81
C GLN A 274 6.16 -14.20 -24.90
N MET A 275 5.34 -14.57 -23.89
CA MET A 275 3.94 -14.12 -23.82
C MET A 275 3.80 -12.68 -23.30
N GLY A 276 4.91 -12.09 -22.83
CA GLY A 276 4.91 -10.74 -22.28
C GLY A 276 4.27 -10.64 -20.89
N TRP A 277 4.18 -11.74 -20.15
CA TRP A 277 3.63 -11.80 -18.79
C TRP A 277 4.60 -11.32 -17.69
N VAL A 278 5.77 -10.89 -18.08
CA VAL A 278 6.75 -10.23 -17.22
C VAL A 278 7.37 -9.04 -17.98
N ASP A 279 7.76 -8.02 -17.26
CA ASP A 279 8.49 -6.87 -17.81
C ASP A 279 10.00 -7.15 -17.82
N TYR A 280 10.49 -7.93 -16.85
CA TYR A 280 11.90 -8.35 -16.81
C TYR A 280 12.05 -9.71 -16.14
N LEU A 281 13.18 -10.37 -16.45
CA LEU A 281 13.68 -11.49 -15.66
C LEU A 281 15.04 -11.11 -15.05
N CYS A 282 15.29 -11.60 -13.82
CA CYS A 282 16.56 -11.42 -13.13
C CYS A 282 17.14 -12.78 -12.70
N PRO A 283 17.57 -13.64 -13.68
CA PRO A 283 18.09 -14.97 -13.35
C PRO A 283 19.21 -14.91 -12.35
N GLN A 284 19.17 -15.75 -11.35
CA GLN A 284 20.15 -15.87 -10.26
C GLN A 284 21.35 -16.69 -10.75
N VAL A 285 22.28 -16.05 -11.49
CA VAL A 285 23.44 -16.70 -12.07
C VAL A 285 24.58 -16.71 -11.04
N TYR A 286 24.40 -17.51 -9.99
CA TYR A 286 25.29 -17.53 -8.83
C TYR A 286 26.48 -18.47 -9.01
N TRP A 287 27.09 -18.43 -10.19
CA TRP A 287 28.27 -19.23 -10.55
C TRP A 287 29.33 -18.30 -11.16
N TYR A 288 30.61 -18.66 -10.96
CA TYR A 288 31.69 -17.85 -11.51
C TYR A 288 31.93 -18.14 -13.02
N ILE A 289 32.61 -17.22 -13.69
CA ILE A 289 33.05 -17.41 -15.09
C ILE A 289 34.04 -18.57 -15.17
N GLY A 290 33.66 -19.59 -15.94
CA GLY A 290 34.46 -20.84 -16.06
C GLY A 290 34.03 -21.96 -15.10
N GLN A 291 32.95 -21.81 -14.33
CA GLN A 291 32.49 -22.86 -13.42
C GLN A 291 32.04 -24.11 -14.19
N PRO A 292 32.59 -25.30 -13.88
CA PRO A 292 32.16 -26.53 -14.54
C PRO A 292 30.65 -26.80 -14.31
N GLY A 293 29.97 -27.18 -15.37
CA GLY A 293 28.54 -27.52 -15.32
C GLY A 293 27.56 -26.36 -15.19
N ALA A 294 28.05 -25.17 -14.80
CA ALA A 294 27.19 -23.99 -14.63
C ALA A 294 28.01 -22.69 -14.86
N ASN A 295 28.70 -22.64 -16.01
CA ASN A 295 29.57 -21.52 -16.35
C ASN A 295 28.76 -20.23 -16.59
N TYR A 296 29.02 -19.18 -15.81
CA TYR A 296 28.45 -17.86 -16.00
C TYR A 296 28.57 -17.37 -17.47
N GLY A 297 29.77 -17.58 -18.06
CA GLY A 297 30.06 -17.24 -19.47
C GLY A 297 29.28 -18.05 -20.53
N VAL A 298 28.52 -19.07 -20.11
CA VAL A 298 27.61 -19.83 -20.98
C VAL A 298 26.15 -19.46 -20.71
N VAL A 299 25.81 -19.32 -19.42
CA VAL A 299 24.44 -19.06 -18.98
C VAL A 299 23.97 -17.67 -19.40
N VAL A 300 24.80 -16.65 -19.18
CA VAL A 300 24.39 -15.25 -19.45
C VAL A 300 24.22 -14.97 -20.95
N PRO A 301 25.13 -15.41 -21.86
CA PRO A 301 24.85 -15.32 -23.29
C PRO A 301 23.59 -16.04 -23.74
N TRP A 302 23.22 -17.17 -23.09
CA TRP A 302 21.97 -17.83 -23.40
C TRP A 302 20.78 -16.93 -23.07
N TRP A 303 20.78 -16.29 -21.90
CA TRP A 303 19.73 -15.34 -21.50
C TRP A 303 19.67 -14.12 -22.42
N ASN A 304 20.84 -13.60 -22.84
CA ASN A 304 20.92 -12.52 -23.82
C ASN A 304 20.15 -12.86 -25.11
N ASN A 305 20.31 -14.10 -25.58
CA ASN A 305 19.67 -14.57 -26.83
C ASN A 305 18.20 -14.98 -26.63
N ASN A 306 17.73 -15.05 -25.40
CA ASN A 306 16.36 -15.45 -25.06
C ASN A 306 15.59 -14.34 -24.29
N SER A 307 15.90 -13.08 -24.57
CA SER A 307 15.23 -11.92 -23.94
C SER A 307 13.87 -11.61 -24.52
N TYR A 308 13.61 -11.98 -25.78
CA TYR A 308 12.37 -11.73 -26.52
C TYR A 308 11.87 -10.27 -26.43
N GLY A 309 12.80 -9.32 -26.42
CA GLY A 309 12.50 -7.90 -26.35
C GLY A 309 12.10 -7.40 -24.96
N ARG A 310 12.24 -8.21 -23.92
CA ARG A 310 12.09 -7.82 -22.51
C ARG A 310 13.45 -7.67 -21.84
N HIS A 311 13.47 -7.06 -20.66
CA HIS A 311 14.73 -6.86 -19.96
C HIS A 311 15.22 -8.14 -19.27
N ILE A 312 16.51 -8.39 -19.41
CA ILE A 312 17.25 -9.37 -18.61
C ILE A 312 18.23 -8.58 -17.71
N TYR A 313 18.08 -8.76 -16.40
CA TYR A 313 19.05 -8.33 -15.40
C TYR A 313 19.70 -9.58 -14.82
N ILE A 314 20.96 -9.54 -14.48
CA ILE A 314 21.65 -10.75 -13.99
C ILE A 314 21.86 -10.67 -12.48
N GLY A 315 21.41 -11.68 -11.77
CA GLY A 315 21.68 -11.85 -10.35
C GLY A 315 23.13 -12.26 -10.11
N LEU A 316 23.86 -11.48 -9.33
CA LEU A 316 25.28 -11.67 -8.99
C LEU A 316 25.41 -12.20 -7.56
N ALA A 317 26.30 -13.17 -7.38
CA ALA A 317 26.51 -13.84 -6.09
C ALA A 317 27.52 -13.09 -5.20
N GLY A 318 27.20 -11.87 -4.77
CA GLY A 318 28.07 -11.10 -3.87
C GLY A 318 28.39 -11.83 -2.56
N TYR A 319 27.45 -12.62 -2.05
CA TYR A 319 27.63 -13.38 -0.81
C TYR A 319 28.71 -14.47 -0.91
N LYS A 320 28.98 -15.00 -2.10
CA LYS A 320 30.00 -16.02 -2.35
C LYS A 320 31.43 -15.47 -2.36
N VAL A 321 31.60 -14.19 -2.66
CA VAL A 321 32.91 -13.56 -2.73
C VAL A 321 33.64 -13.73 -1.39
N ASN A 322 34.85 -14.26 -1.44
CA ASN A 322 35.70 -14.54 -0.29
C ASN A 322 35.05 -15.40 0.81
N ASP A 323 34.18 -16.31 0.40
CA ASP A 323 33.62 -17.33 1.29
C ASP A 323 34.34 -18.65 1.04
N PRO A 324 35.13 -19.16 2.00
CA PRO A 324 35.92 -20.41 1.84
C PRO A 324 35.03 -21.62 1.47
N ALA A 325 33.77 -21.63 1.94
CA ALA A 325 32.83 -22.71 1.63
C ALA A 325 32.45 -22.76 0.15
N GLN A 326 32.63 -21.66 -0.58
CA GLN A 326 32.28 -21.55 -2.01
C GLN A 326 33.46 -21.85 -2.95
N GLY A 327 34.62 -22.09 -2.39
CA GLY A 327 35.84 -22.47 -3.13
C GLY A 327 36.72 -21.29 -3.54
N VAL A 328 37.96 -21.63 -3.92
CA VAL A 328 39.06 -20.68 -4.18
C VAL A 328 38.76 -19.69 -5.32
N ASN A 329 37.91 -20.05 -6.27
CA ASN A 329 37.59 -19.18 -7.40
C ASN A 329 36.81 -17.90 -6.95
N TRP A 330 36.12 -17.97 -5.81
CA TRP A 330 35.43 -16.82 -5.22
C TRP A 330 36.34 -15.91 -4.39
N ALA A 331 37.61 -16.30 -4.19
CA ALA A 331 38.62 -15.44 -3.59
C ALA A 331 39.26 -14.47 -4.61
N ASN A 332 38.75 -14.41 -5.85
CA ASN A 332 39.23 -13.51 -6.87
C ASN A 332 38.48 -12.14 -6.79
N PRO A 333 39.17 -11.03 -6.47
CA PRO A 333 38.53 -9.71 -6.39
C PRO A 333 37.95 -9.20 -7.71
N SER A 334 38.41 -9.76 -8.83
CA SER A 334 37.94 -9.39 -10.17
C SER A 334 36.70 -10.19 -10.62
N MET A 335 36.21 -11.14 -9.84
CA MET A 335 35.12 -12.02 -10.27
C MET A 335 33.87 -11.19 -10.61
N ILE A 336 33.29 -10.49 -9.65
CA ILE A 336 32.10 -9.64 -9.87
C ILE A 336 32.37 -8.54 -10.93
N PRO A 337 33.50 -7.82 -10.88
CA PRO A 337 33.90 -6.91 -11.98
C PRO A 337 33.88 -7.54 -13.37
N ASN A 338 34.38 -8.76 -13.52
CA ASN A 338 34.43 -9.46 -14.81
C ASN A 338 33.02 -9.88 -15.28
N GLU A 339 32.17 -10.31 -14.36
CA GLU A 339 30.77 -10.61 -14.63
C GLU A 339 30.03 -9.36 -15.13
N VAL A 340 30.23 -8.20 -14.51
CA VAL A 340 29.64 -6.93 -14.97
C VAL A 340 30.18 -6.53 -16.35
N ARG A 341 31.48 -6.74 -16.62
CA ARG A 341 32.04 -6.51 -17.98
C ARG A 341 31.39 -7.39 -19.02
N LEU A 342 31.22 -8.67 -18.74
CA LEU A 342 30.54 -9.59 -19.65
C LEU A 342 29.09 -9.16 -19.89
N ASN A 343 28.38 -8.81 -18.82
CA ASN A 343 27.00 -8.33 -18.94
C ASN A 343 26.91 -7.12 -19.88
N ARG A 344 27.79 -6.13 -19.72
CA ARG A 344 27.83 -4.93 -20.55
C ARG A 344 28.24 -5.19 -22.00
N SER A 345 28.84 -6.35 -22.29
CA SER A 345 29.20 -6.73 -23.67
C SER A 345 28.02 -7.35 -24.45
N LEU A 346 26.91 -7.62 -23.77
CA LEU A 346 25.75 -8.33 -24.31
C LEU A 346 24.55 -7.37 -24.43
N PRO A 347 24.02 -7.16 -25.64
CA PRO A 347 23.10 -6.07 -25.93
C PRO A 347 21.75 -6.19 -25.25
N ASN A 348 21.31 -7.40 -24.88
CA ASN A 348 20.02 -7.64 -24.23
C ASN A 348 20.17 -7.90 -22.71
N ILE A 349 21.35 -7.71 -22.15
CA ILE A 349 21.58 -7.70 -20.71
C ILE A 349 21.61 -6.24 -20.25
N TYR A 350 20.58 -5.83 -19.56
CA TYR A 350 20.34 -4.43 -19.22
C TYR A 350 20.88 -4.04 -17.86
N GLY A 351 21.64 -4.91 -17.21
CA GLY A 351 22.27 -4.64 -15.92
C GLY A 351 22.29 -5.86 -15.01
N ALA A 352 22.49 -5.60 -13.74
CA ALA A 352 22.65 -6.65 -12.75
C ALA A 352 22.08 -6.25 -11.38
N ALA A 353 21.80 -7.27 -10.56
CA ALA A 353 21.45 -7.10 -9.15
C ALA A 353 22.36 -7.98 -8.27
N VAL A 354 22.83 -7.44 -7.17
CA VAL A 354 23.73 -8.17 -6.26
C VAL A 354 22.92 -8.82 -5.14
N TYR A 355 23.04 -10.11 -5.00
CA TYR A 355 22.59 -10.81 -3.81
C TYR A 355 23.80 -10.97 -2.87
N ASN A 356 23.82 -10.31 -1.71
CA ASN A 356 22.78 -9.51 -1.10
C ASN A 356 23.36 -8.18 -0.57
N THR A 357 22.51 -7.39 0.10
CA THR A 357 22.88 -6.11 0.72
C THR A 357 24.05 -6.23 1.71
N ASN A 358 24.04 -7.24 2.57
CA ASN A 358 25.15 -7.48 3.52
C ASN A 358 26.49 -7.69 2.81
N SER A 359 26.47 -8.32 1.64
CA SER A 359 27.68 -8.53 0.84
C SER A 359 28.26 -7.23 0.29
N LEU A 360 27.39 -6.31 -0.15
CA LEU A 360 27.79 -4.97 -0.61
C LEU A 360 28.35 -4.11 0.53
N ARG A 361 27.88 -4.30 1.75
CA ARG A 361 28.30 -3.53 2.93
C ARG A 361 29.50 -4.13 3.65
N SER A 362 29.83 -5.36 3.35
CA SER A 362 30.91 -6.10 4.03
C SER A 362 32.29 -5.69 3.54
N THR A 363 33.17 -5.41 4.47
CA THR A 363 34.60 -5.16 4.21
C THR A 363 35.39 -6.42 3.84
N THR A 364 34.85 -7.61 4.13
CA THR A 364 35.52 -8.89 3.88
C THR A 364 35.31 -9.40 2.46
N LYS A 365 34.49 -8.75 1.64
CA LYS A 365 34.16 -9.17 0.27
C LYS A 365 35.11 -8.59 -0.79
N LEU A 366 36.41 -8.54 -0.48
CA LEU A 366 37.51 -8.17 -1.38
C LEU A 366 37.32 -6.83 -2.13
N GLY A 367 36.53 -5.92 -1.58
CA GLY A 367 36.34 -4.60 -2.17
C GLY A 367 35.57 -4.58 -3.50
N PHE A 368 34.84 -5.64 -3.86
CA PHE A 368 34.11 -5.65 -5.14
C PHE A 368 33.10 -4.51 -5.24
N ARG A 369 32.49 -4.12 -4.12
CA ARG A 369 31.61 -2.95 -4.06
C ARG A 369 32.33 -1.66 -4.48
N ASP A 370 33.57 -1.47 -4.02
CA ASP A 370 34.36 -0.29 -4.39
C ASP A 370 34.80 -0.35 -5.86
N SER A 371 35.05 -1.56 -6.37
CA SER A 371 35.28 -1.75 -7.80
C SER A 371 34.03 -1.35 -8.61
N LEU A 372 32.84 -1.74 -8.18
CA LEU A 372 31.59 -1.29 -8.80
C LEU A 372 31.46 0.24 -8.74
N ARG A 373 31.59 0.83 -7.57
CA ARG A 373 31.43 2.27 -7.34
C ARG A 373 32.43 3.13 -8.14
N LEU A 374 33.69 2.75 -8.14
CA LEU A 374 34.76 3.57 -8.69
C LEU A 374 34.98 3.38 -10.20
N PHE A 375 34.65 2.19 -10.74
CA PHE A 375 35.00 1.87 -12.13
C PHE A 375 33.80 1.57 -13.01
N PHE A 376 32.69 1.05 -12.45
CA PHE A 376 31.51 0.69 -13.23
C PHE A 376 30.33 1.66 -13.01
N TYR A 377 30.09 2.08 -11.79
CA TYR A 377 28.95 2.93 -11.41
C TYR A 377 29.35 4.36 -11.08
N ASN A 378 30.59 4.75 -11.47
CA ASN A 378 31.15 6.07 -11.25
C ASN A 378 30.45 7.20 -12.04
N LYS A 379 29.59 6.85 -12.98
CA LYS A 379 28.70 7.78 -13.68
C LYS A 379 27.25 7.44 -13.33
N PRO A 380 26.40 8.45 -13.18
CA PRO A 380 24.95 8.22 -13.08
C PRO A 380 24.44 7.43 -14.28
N ALA A 381 23.43 6.63 -14.07
CA ALA A 381 22.75 5.92 -15.16
C ALA A 381 21.23 5.97 -14.92
N LEU A 382 20.48 6.08 -16.00
CA LEU A 382 19.05 5.88 -15.99
C LEU A 382 18.73 4.38 -15.89
N VAL A 383 17.62 4.05 -15.27
CA VAL A 383 17.06 2.71 -15.41
C VAL A 383 16.66 2.49 -16.87
N PRO A 384 16.84 1.31 -17.42
CA PRO A 384 16.41 1.02 -18.80
C PRO A 384 14.91 1.26 -18.98
N ASN A 385 14.53 1.98 -20.03
CA ASN A 385 13.13 2.22 -20.36
C ASN A 385 12.47 0.98 -20.97
N MET A 386 11.15 0.88 -20.84
CA MET A 386 10.36 -0.28 -21.27
C MET A 386 9.40 0.08 -22.41
N PRO A 387 9.88 0.18 -23.66
CA PRO A 387 9.07 0.68 -24.78
C PRO A 387 7.85 -0.19 -25.12
N TRP A 388 7.82 -1.44 -24.68
CA TRP A 388 6.63 -2.31 -24.78
C TRP A 388 5.53 -1.94 -23.78
N ARG A 389 5.84 -1.11 -22.79
CA ARG A 389 4.88 -0.61 -21.79
C ARG A 389 4.42 0.79 -22.13
N ASP A 390 5.37 1.63 -22.36
CA ASP A 390 5.20 3.01 -22.77
C ASP A 390 6.42 3.44 -23.60
N SER A 391 6.19 4.11 -24.71
CA SER A 391 7.21 4.66 -25.59
C SER A 391 7.07 6.17 -25.79
N ILE A 392 6.11 6.78 -25.09
CA ILE A 392 5.85 8.22 -25.17
C ILE A 392 6.79 8.92 -24.20
N ALA A 393 7.63 9.80 -24.71
CA ALA A 393 8.48 10.60 -23.85
C ALA A 393 7.68 11.74 -23.23
N PRO A 394 7.96 12.12 -21.97
CA PRO A 394 7.34 13.28 -21.34
C PRO A 394 7.76 14.58 -22.02
N ASP A 395 7.05 15.67 -21.72
CA ASP A 395 7.45 17.00 -22.14
C ASP A 395 8.77 17.41 -21.51
N LYS A 396 9.56 18.20 -22.26
CA LYS A 396 10.83 18.73 -21.76
C LYS A 396 10.61 19.82 -20.71
N PRO A 397 11.56 20.04 -19.79
CA PRO A 397 11.50 21.17 -18.88
C PRO A 397 11.64 22.49 -19.65
N THR A 398 11.01 23.54 -19.10
CA THR A 398 11.05 24.89 -19.68
C THR A 398 11.76 25.84 -18.78
N ASN A 399 12.10 27.04 -19.28
CA ASN A 399 12.76 28.12 -18.53
C ASN A 399 14.01 27.64 -17.78
N VAL A 400 14.81 26.78 -18.45
CA VAL A 400 16.09 26.36 -17.87
C VAL A 400 17.03 27.54 -17.83
N THR A 401 17.61 27.78 -16.67
CA THR A 401 18.60 28.85 -16.42
C THR A 401 19.85 28.24 -15.78
N ALA A 402 20.97 28.94 -15.98
CA ALA A 402 22.24 28.60 -15.35
C ALA A 402 22.89 29.90 -14.89
N VAL A 403 23.07 30.03 -13.60
CA VAL A 403 23.69 31.21 -13.00
C VAL A 403 24.94 30.77 -12.27
N ARG A 404 26.06 31.40 -12.62
CA ARG A 404 27.35 31.16 -11.97
C ARG A 404 27.46 32.01 -10.71
N TYR A 405 27.83 31.39 -9.60
CA TYR A 405 28.09 32.05 -8.31
C TYR A 405 29.56 31.87 -7.93
N ASN A 406 30.21 32.97 -7.56
CA ASN A 406 31.56 33.02 -6.93
C ASN A 406 32.62 32.11 -7.58
N TYR A 407 32.57 31.89 -8.89
CA TYR A 407 33.53 31.10 -9.66
C TYR A 407 33.59 29.60 -9.29
N ASP A 408 32.87 29.14 -8.26
CA ASP A 408 32.94 27.77 -7.73
C ASP A 408 31.70 26.94 -7.96
N SER A 409 30.59 27.58 -8.37
CA SER A 409 29.32 26.86 -8.55
C SER A 409 28.46 27.49 -9.66
N VAL A 410 27.61 26.61 -10.27
CA VAL A 410 26.55 27.01 -11.20
C VAL A 410 25.23 26.53 -10.64
N VAL A 411 24.30 27.43 -10.44
CA VAL A 411 22.93 27.11 -10.02
C VAL A 411 22.05 27.00 -11.25
N LEU A 412 21.47 25.83 -11.42
CA LEU A 412 20.49 25.49 -12.46
C LEU A 412 19.09 25.52 -11.87
N GLN A 413 18.14 26.10 -12.60
CA GLN A 413 16.72 26.08 -12.29
C GLN A 413 15.90 25.82 -13.55
N TRP A 414 14.74 25.22 -13.40
CA TRP A 414 13.82 24.94 -14.51
C TRP A 414 12.38 24.81 -14.03
N ASN A 415 11.44 24.95 -14.95
CA ASN A 415 10.05 24.69 -14.70
C ASN A 415 9.69 23.25 -15.09
N LYS A 416 8.95 22.57 -14.21
CA LYS A 416 8.40 21.23 -14.44
C LYS A 416 7.30 21.29 -15.49
N PRO A 417 7.23 20.31 -16.43
CA PRO A 417 6.08 20.16 -17.32
C PRO A 417 4.76 20.01 -16.54
N ALA A 418 3.70 20.61 -17.09
CA ALA A 418 2.38 20.64 -16.44
C ALA A 418 1.54 19.37 -16.61
N THR A 419 2.05 18.37 -17.33
CA THR A 419 1.34 17.10 -17.59
C THR A 419 0.98 16.39 -16.28
N THR A 420 -0.31 16.03 -16.14
CA THR A 420 -0.86 15.35 -14.95
C THR A 420 -1.14 13.87 -15.18
N ASP A 421 -1.04 13.36 -16.39
CA ASP A 421 -1.17 11.95 -16.70
C ASP A 421 -0.06 11.14 -16.03
N GLU A 422 -0.42 10.16 -15.21
CA GLU A 422 0.53 9.35 -14.42
C GLU A 422 1.58 8.62 -15.26
N MET A 423 1.28 8.30 -16.53
CA MET A 423 2.21 7.62 -17.42
C MET A 423 3.27 8.58 -17.99
N ASN A 424 2.87 9.83 -18.29
CA ASN A 424 3.69 10.82 -18.97
C ASN A 424 4.14 11.99 -18.09
N LYS A 425 3.76 12.03 -16.83
CA LYS A 425 4.21 13.12 -15.95
C LYS A 425 5.70 13.01 -15.62
N ALA A 426 6.30 14.14 -15.36
CA ALA A 426 7.69 14.22 -14.94
C ALA A 426 7.93 13.37 -13.66
N TRP A 427 8.87 12.43 -13.75
CA TRP A 427 9.30 11.58 -12.66
C TRP A 427 10.68 11.97 -12.14
N GLN A 428 11.64 12.21 -13.04
CA GLN A 428 12.98 12.67 -12.72
C GLN A 428 13.45 13.68 -13.78
N PHE A 429 14.47 14.47 -13.45
CA PHE A 429 15.17 15.30 -14.41
C PHE A 429 16.63 14.86 -14.52
N VAL A 430 17.13 14.79 -15.76
CA VAL A 430 18.51 14.43 -16.04
C VAL A 430 19.25 15.68 -16.46
N ILE A 431 20.27 16.05 -15.74
CA ILE A 431 21.10 17.20 -15.98
C ILE A 431 22.34 16.75 -16.71
N TYR A 432 22.55 17.30 -17.88
CA TYR A 432 23.74 17.06 -18.70
C TYR A 432 24.65 18.29 -18.66
N ARG A 433 25.95 18.03 -18.64
CA ARG A 433 27.00 19.06 -18.67
C ARG A 433 28.07 18.71 -19.68
N SER A 434 28.55 19.73 -20.38
CA SER A 434 29.70 19.63 -21.31
C SER A 434 30.45 20.95 -21.34
N THR A 435 31.71 20.91 -21.78
CA THR A 435 32.45 22.12 -22.16
C THR A 435 32.18 22.49 -23.63
N SER A 436 31.42 21.73 -24.36
CA SER A 436 30.93 22.04 -25.71
C SER A 436 29.48 22.49 -25.67
N ALA A 437 29.13 23.49 -26.45
CA ALA A 437 27.75 23.98 -26.57
C ALA A 437 26.79 22.93 -27.14
N VAL A 438 27.28 22.00 -27.94
CA VAL A 438 26.51 20.85 -28.42
C VAL A 438 26.73 19.70 -27.46
N ILE A 439 25.71 19.37 -26.71
CA ILE A 439 25.74 18.30 -25.69
C ILE A 439 25.11 17.05 -26.27
N ASP A 440 25.89 15.99 -26.36
CA ASP A 440 25.38 14.66 -26.73
C ASP A 440 24.75 13.99 -25.50
N THR A 441 23.41 14.04 -25.44
CA THR A 441 22.64 13.41 -24.36
C THR A 441 22.61 11.89 -24.41
N SER A 442 23.14 11.26 -25.49
CA SER A 442 23.23 9.81 -25.55
C SER A 442 24.38 9.24 -24.68
N ARG A 443 25.34 10.08 -24.29
CA ARG A 443 26.53 9.69 -23.53
C ARG A 443 26.33 9.80 -22.02
N ALA A 444 26.60 8.72 -21.31
CA ALA A 444 26.62 8.73 -19.84
C ALA A 444 27.64 9.71 -19.24
N ASP A 445 28.75 9.94 -19.92
CA ASP A 445 29.81 10.86 -19.49
C ASP A 445 29.33 12.29 -19.34
N ASN A 446 28.30 12.68 -20.07
CA ASN A 446 27.71 14.01 -20.02
C ASN A 446 26.63 14.15 -18.93
N ILE A 447 26.18 13.03 -18.33
CA ILE A 447 25.23 13.07 -17.20
C ILE A 447 25.97 13.59 -15.97
N LEU A 448 25.58 14.77 -15.51
CA LEU A 448 26.08 15.38 -14.28
C LEU A 448 25.33 14.80 -13.08
N TYR A 449 23.99 14.81 -13.16
CA TYR A 449 23.13 14.40 -12.05
C TYR A 449 21.76 13.97 -12.55
N ILE A 450 21.13 13.08 -11.78
CA ILE A 450 19.72 12.69 -11.96
C ILE A 450 19.00 13.06 -10.66
N THR A 451 17.98 13.94 -10.77
CA THR A 451 17.23 14.43 -9.61
C THR A 451 16.19 13.41 -9.14
N THR A 452 15.62 13.67 -7.99
CA THR A 452 14.37 13.06 -7.55
C THR A 452 13.16 13.83 -8.10
N ASN A 453 11.98 13.25 -8.03
CA ASN A 453 10.78 13.67 -8.79
C ASN A 453 10.26 15.10 -8.55
N ASP A 454 10.59 15.75 -7.44
CA ASP A 454 10.07 17.08 -7.11
C ASP A 454 11.14 18.20 -7.15
N THR A 455 12.34 17.86 -7.64
CA THR A 455 13.46 18.82 -7.66
C THR A 455 13.48 19.58 -8.98
N THR A 456 13.33 20.88 -8.94
CA THR A 456 13.40 21.79 -10.11
C THR A 456 14.63 22.68 -10.12
N GLY A 457 15.67 22.29 -9.42
CA GLY A 457 16.96 22.98 -9.38
C GLY A 457 18.11 22.08 -8.98
N TYR A 458 19.31 22.50 -9.33
CA TYR A 458 20.56 21.79 -8.98
C TYR A 458 21.72 22.78 -8.92
N THR A 459 22.63 22.58 -7.97
CA THR A 459 23.86 23.37 -7.88
C THR A 459 25.06 22.50 -8.27
N ASP A 460 25.66 22.82 -9.39
CA ASP A 460 26.92 22.20 -9.81
C ASP A 460 28.10 22.89 -9.11
N LYS A 461 28.75 22.13 -8.20
CA LYS A 461 29.94 22.58 -7.45
C LYS A 461 31.23 21.98 -8.00
N ALA A 462 31.15 21.21 -9.08
CA ALA A 462 32.29 20.53 -9.69
C ALA A 462 32.75 21.27 -10.97
N ILE A 463 32.85 22.58 -10.90
CA ILE A 463 33.28 23.43 -12.01
C ILE A 463 34.69 23.98 -11.77
N SER A 464 35.36 24.36 -12.86
CA SER A 464 36.61 25.15 -12.83
C SER A 464 36.32 26.61 -13.14
N ALA A 465 37.01 27.51 -12.46
CA ALA A 465 36.87 28.94 -12.66
C ALA A 465 37.12 29.38 -14.12
N ASP A 466 38.07 28.73 -14.79
CA ASP A 466 38.55 29.10 -16.13
C ASP A 466 37.77 28.36 -17.26
N SER A 467 36.71 27.63 -16.94
CA SER A 467 35.97 26.84 -17.95
C SER A 467 34.53 27.29 -18.07
N THR A 468 34.10 27.43 -19.32
CA THR A 468 32.68 27.57 -19.64
C THR A 468 32.04 26.19 -19.71
N TYR A 469 30.95 26.04 -19.02
CA TYR A 469 30.13 24.86 -19.04
C TYR A 469 28.79 25.15 -19.68
N TYR A 470 28.31 24.17 -20.44
CA TYR A 470 26.98 24.19 -21.04
C TYR A 470 26.14 23.11 -20.39
N TYR A 471 24.86 23.39 -20.24
CA TYR A 471 23.91 22.47 -19.62
C TYR A 471 22.64 22.36 -20.43
N VAL A 472 22.09 21.15 -20.43
CA VAL A 472 20.70 20.88 -20.84
C VAL A 472 20.07 19.99 -19.79
N VAL A 473 18.75 20.09 -19.66
CA VAL A 473 17.96 19.26 -18.76
C VAL A 473 16.90 18.52 -19.56
N THR A 474 16.74 17.24 -19.29
CA THR A 474 15.65 16.43 -19.83
C THR A 474 14.75 15.97 -18.69
N THR A 475 13.54 15.57 -19.04
CA THR A 475 12.57 14.97 -18.13
C THR A 475 12.48 13.48 -18.41
N THR A 476 12.32 12.64 -17.39
CA THR A 476 11.91 11.25 -17.56
C THR A 476 10.54 11.03 -16.92
N ASP A 477 9.78 10.07 -17.47
CA ASP A 477 8.58 9.51 -16.86
C ASP A 477 8.92 8.33 -15.93
N ARG A 478 7.90 7.63 -15.43
CA ARG A 478 8.05 6.44 -14.55
C ARG A 478 8.66 5.23 -15.26
N PHE A 479 8.63 5.17 -16.60
CA PHE A 479 9.32 4.15 -17.39
C PHE A 479 10.70 4.60 -17.87
N HIS A 480 11.16 5.76 -17.41
CA HIS A 480 12.41 6.37 -17.82
C HIS A 480 12.49 6.67 -19.33
N ASN A 481 11.34 6.84 -20.00
CA ASN A 481 11.35 7.49 -21.30
C ASN A 481 11.81 8.93 -21.12
N GLU A 482 12.70 9.38 -21.97
CA GLU A 482 13.38 10.65 -21.79
C GLU A 482 12.94 11.65 -22.86
N SER A 483 12.59 12.84 -22.42
CA SER A 483 12.22 13.93 -23.32
C SER A 483 13.37 14.37 -24.21
N VAL A 484 13.06 15.13 -25.24
CA VAL A 484 14.07 15.94 -25.91
C VAL A 484 14.70 16.92 -24.91
N ALA A 485 15.92 17.37 -25.20
CA ALA A 485 16.62 18.31 -24.33
C ALA A 485 15.93 19.69 -24.30
N SER A 486 16.07 20.37 -23.18
CA SER A 486 15.73 21.78 -23.03
C SER A 486 16.57 22.66 -23.99
N ASN A 487 16.35 23.94 -23.97
CA ASN A 487 17.35 24.90 -24.47
C ASN A 487 18.69 24.69 -23.74
N THR A 488 19.77 24.86 -24.50
CA THR A 488 21.13 24.88 -23.91
C THR A 488 21.31 26.20 -23.18
N VAL A 489 21.81 26.10 -21.94
CA VAL A 489 22.23 27.28 -21.14
C VAL A 489 23.72 27.17 -20.83
N SER A 490 24.37 28.28 -20.67
CA SER A 490 25.82 28.33 -20.44
C SER A 490 26.15 29.08 -19.15
N SER A 491 27.28 28.74 -18.57
CA SER A 491 27.85 29.47 -17.44
C SER A 491 28.72 30.65 -17.84
N ALA A 492 28.80 30.95 -19.14
CA ALA A 492 29.59 32.09 -19.62
C ALA A 492 28.70 33.29 -19.82
N ALA A 493 29.04 34.41 -19.18
CA ALA A 493 28.52 35.74 -19.46
C ALA A 493 29.27 36.80 -18.63
N PRO A 494 29.21 38.07 -18.95
CA PRO A 494 29.54 39.10 -17.94
C PRO A 494 28.67 38.84 -16.71
N GLU A 495 29.26 38.84 -15.53
CA GLU A 495 28.51 38.56 -14.30
C GLU A 495 27.82 39.86 -13.85
N ILE A 496 26.50 39.95 -14.01
CA ILE A 496 25.70 41.01 -13.38
C ILE A 496 25.01 40.47 -12.14
N ILE A 497 25.27 41.12 -11.02
CA ILE A 497 24.65 40.81 -9.73
C ILE A 497 23.59 41.86 -9.46
N CYS A 498 22.36 41.44 -9.37
CA CYS A 498 21.24 42.26 -8.97
C CYS A 498 21.27 42.53 -7.46
N GLN A 499 20.66 43.66 -7.10
CA GLN A 499 20.27 43.82 -5.70
C GLN A 499 19.34 42.71 -5.24
N PRO A 500 19.19 42.51 -3.93
CA PRO A 500 18.17 41.62 -3.39
C PRO A 500 16.75 42.04 -3.79
N ASP A 501 15.83 41.10 -3.73
CA ASP A 501 14.41 41.37 -3.85
C ASP A 501 14.02 42.56 -2.99
N THR A 502 13.19 43.41 -3.55
CA THR A 502 12.85 44.68 -2.92
C THR A 502 11.35 44.87 -2.82
N LEU A 503 10.95 45.58 -1.78
CA LEU A 503 9.54 45.89 -1.58
C LEU A 503 9.23 47.28 -2.14
N LEU A 504 8.10 47.39 -2.83
CA LEU A 504 7.57 48.65 -3.33
C LEU A 504 6.13 48.81 -2.82
N VAL A 505 5.92 49.87 -2.07
CA VAL A 505 4.60 50.10 -1.45
C VAL A 505 3.62 50.57 -2.49
N LEU A 506 2.47 49.91 -2.55
CA LEU A 506 1.33 50.30 -3.37
C LEU A 506 0.66 51.54 -2.79
N ASN A 507 0.17 52.40 -3.66
CA ASN A 507 -0.71 53.47 -3.26
C ASN A 507 -2.15 52.99 -3.03
N ALA A 508 -3.02 53.85 -2.57
CA ALA A 508 -4.43 53.52 -2.28
C ALA A 508 -5.24 53.03 -3.48
N ASN A 509 -4.73 53.08 -4.70
CA ASN A 509 -5.34 52.55 -5.91
C ASN A 509 -4.62 51.27 -6.39
N CYS A 510 -3.87 50.61 -5.53
CA CYS A 510 -3.06 49.43 -5.85
C CYS A 510 -2.06 49.63 -6.99
N LEU A 511 -1.52 50.80 -7.12
CA LEU A 511 -0.56 51.15 -8.15
C LEU A 511 0.78 51.58 -7.51
N ALA A 512 1.86 51.18 -8.14
CA ALA A 512 3.21 51.71 -7.86
C ALA A 512 3.93 52.04 -9.16
N VAL A 513 4.95 52.86 -9.09
CA VAL A 513 5.78 53.24 -10.26
C VAL A 513 7.17 52.67 -10.04
N LEU A 514 7.64 51.87 -10.98
CA LEU A 514 8.97 51.27 -10.89
C LEU A 514 10.07 52.29 -10.93
N PRO A 515 10.99 52.30 -9.93
CA PRO A 515 12.19 53.11 -9.98
C PRO A 515 13.20 52.63 -11.04
N ASP A 516 14.22 53.46 -11.28
CA ASP A 516 15.41 53.06 -12.05
C ASP A 516 16.36 52.24 -11.14
N TYR A 517 16.46 50.94 -11.40
CA TYR A 517 17.30 50.01 -10.67
C TYR A 517 18.68 49.76 -11.33
N THR A 518 18.93 50.36 -12.52
CA THR A 518 20.20 50.09 -13.25
C THR A 518 21.43 50.51 -12.48
N GLN A 519 21.30 51.51 -11.61
CA GLN A 519 22.40 52.06 -10.80
C GLN A 519 22.72 51.22 -9.55
N LEU A 520 21.86 50.24 -9.24
CA LEU A 520 21.99 49.39 -8.04
C LEU A 520 22.61 48.02 -8.36
N ALA A 521 22.78 47.69 -9.64
CA ALA A 521 23.42 46.46 -10.05
C ALA A 521 24.95 46.51 -9.91
N THR A 522 25.54 45.46 -9.41
CA THR A 522 26.99 45.24 -9.44
C THR A 522 27.36 44.39 -10.64
N VAL A 523 28.30 44.84 -11.45
CA VAL A 523 28.76 44.09 -12.62
C VAL A 523 30.26 43.78 -12.49
N HIS A 524 30.60 42.52 -12.55
CA HIS A 524 31.97 42.05 -12.62
C HIS A 524 32.32 41.72 -14.08
N THR A 525 33.09 42.58 -14.66
CA THR A 525 33.54 42.45 -16.06
C THR A 525 34.85 43.16 -16.27
N SER A 526 35.63 42.77 -17.25
CA SER A 526 36.85 43.43 -17.70
C SER A 526 36.59 44.47 -18.79
N SER A 527 35.35 44.64 -19.23
CA SER A 527 34.93 45.52 -20.33
C SER A 527 33.77 46.43 -19.90
N PRO A 528 33.67 47.67 -20.46
CA PRO A 528 32.51 48.52 -20.20
C PRO A 528 31.21 47.83 -20.58
N VAL A 529 30.19 47.92 -19.76
CA VAL A 529 28.87 47.34 -20.00
C VAL A 529 27.78 48.42 -20.02
N THR A 530 26.76 48.18 -20.82
CA THR A 530 25.51 48.91 -20.77
C THR A 530 24.49 48.09 -20.02
N ILE A 531 23.82 48.66 -19.00
CA ILE A 531 22.77 47.99 -18.25
C ILE A 531 21.42 48.52 -18.73
N THR A 532 20.51 47.63 -19.06
CA THR A 532 19.13 47.97 -19.41
C THR A 532 18.18 47.30 -18.41
N GLN A 533 17.08 47.96 -18.07
CA GLN A 533 16.08 47.50 -17.12
C GLN A 533 14.80 47.09 -17.90
N ILE A 534 14.25 45.91 -17.54
CA ILE A 534 12.98 45.42 -18.07
C ILE A 534 12.12 44.92 -16.87
N PRO A 535 10.92 45.45 -16.67
CA PRO A 535 10.30 46.61 -17.35
C PRO A 535 11.07 47.94 -17.12
N VAL A 536 10.94 48.88 -18.03
CA VAL A 536 11.66 50.17 -17.94
C VAL A 536 11.22 50.98 -16.70
N ALA A 537 12.13 51.79 -16.19
CA ALA A 537 11.82 52.76 -15.12
C ALA A 537 10.61 53.63 -15.50
N GLY A 538 9.74 53.92 -14.55
CA GLY A 538 8.50 54.67 -14.77
C GLY A 538 7.29 53.78 -15.16
N THR A 539 7.48 52.47 -15.36
CA THR A 539 6.36 51.54 -15.59
C THR A 539 5.45 51.49 -14.37
N ILE A 540 4.15 51.62 -14.61
CA ILE A 540 3.15 51.45 -13.56
C ILE A 540 2.91 49.95 -13.36
N VAL A 541 3.05 49.49 -12.12
CA VAL A 541 2.68 48.13 -11.71
C VAL A 541 1.42 48.20 -10.89
N ASN A 542 0.55 47.22 -11.11
CA ASN A 542 -0.81 47.12 -10.58
C ASN A 542 -0.94 45.88 -9.74
N GLY A 543 -1.52 46.00 -8.55
CA GLY A 543 -1.79 44.89 -7.65
C GLY A 543 -0.56 44.36 -6.92
N GLN A 544 -0.78 43.40 -6.05
CA GLN A 544 0.25 42.69 -5.30
C GLN A 544 0.88 41.61 -6.18
N VAL A 545 1.76 42.02 -7.06
CA VAL A 545 2.46 41.09 -7.94
C VAL A 545 3.94 41.23 -7.74
N GLY A 546 4.63 40.11 -7.66
CA GLY A 546 6.05 40.13 -7.86
C GLY A 546 6.33 40.51 -9.32
N THR A 547 6.79 41.76 -9.52
CA THR A 547 7.25 42.17 -10.84
C THR A 547 8.73 41.82 -10.94
N PRO A 548 9.07 40.82 -11.78
CA PRO A 548 10.49 40.53 -12.01
C PRO A 548 11.11 41.73 -12.76
N ILE A 549 12.11 42.30 -12.16
CA ILE A 549 12.95 43.29 -12.82
C ILE A 549 14.17 42.57 -13.35
N THR A 550 14.33 42.56 -14.65
CA THR A 550 15.51 41.98 -15.27
C THR A 550 16.43 43.13 -15.65
N LEU A 551 17.66 43.10 -15.15
CA LEU A 551 18.74 43.94 -15.55
C LEU A 551 19.63 43.17 -16.51
N ILE A 552 19.86 43.67 -17.68
CA ILE A 552 20.68 43.02 -18.71
C ILE A 552 21.94 43.86 -18.88
N ALA A 553 23.07 43.25 -18.56
CA ALA A 553 24.38 43.80 -18.85
C ALA A 553 24.83 43.33 -20.23
N THR A 554 25.11 44.20 -21.12
CA THR A 554 25.66 43.93 -22.45
C THR A 554 27.06 44.49 -22.53
N ASP A 555 28.06 43.64 -22.80
CA ASP A 555 29.44 44.07 -23.01
C ASP A 555 29.67 44.63 -24.44
N ALA A 556 30.86 45.18 -24.66
CA ALA A 556 31.20 45.74 -25.97
C ALA A 556 31.34 44.68 -27.08
N GLY A 557 31.41 43.40 -26.72
CA GLY A 557 31.42 42.25 -27.63
C GLY A 557 30.02 41.71 -27.99
N GLY A 558 28.97 42.26 -27.34
CA GLY A 558 27.59 41.80 -27.51
C GLY A 558 27.25 40.58 -26.67
N ASN A 559 28.11 40.11 -25.76
CA ASN A 559 27.77 39.09 -24.81
C ASN A 559 26.89 39.72 -23.75
N MET A 560 25.84 39.03 -23.42
CA MET A 560 24.85 39.52 -22.46
C MET A 560 24.78 38.60 -21.26
N ASP A 561 24.71 39.19 -20.09
CA ASP A 561 24.24 38.53 -18.90
C ASP A 561 23.08 39.30 -18.33
N SER A 562 22.21 38.62 -17.67
CA SER A 562 21.06 39.21 -17.02
C SER A 562 20.92 38.70 -15.62
N CYS A 563 20.66 39.54 -14.71
CA CYS A 563 20.17 39.15 -13.40
C CYS A 563 18.74 39.62 -13.25
N SER A 564 18.01 38.94 -12.45
CA SER A 564 16.63 39.32 -12.11
C SER A 564 16.46 39.35 -10.60
N PHE A 565 15.72 40.29 -10.13
CA PHE A 565 15.23 40.34 -8.77
C PHE A 565 13.75 40.66 -8.80
N LEU A 566 13.09 40.38 -7.72
CA LEU A 566 11.68 40.60 -7.61
C LEU A 566 11.42 41.94 -6.91
N VAL A 567 10.65 42.78 -7.55
CA VAL A 567 10.02 43.90 -6.87
C VAL A 567 8.62 43.45 -6.48
N THR A 568 8.46 43.16 -5.22
CA THR A 568 7.17 42.80 -4.69
C THR A 568 6.46 44.07 -4.23
N THR A 569 5.34 44.34 -4.86
CA THR A 569 4.47 45.40 -4.39
C THR A 569 3.77 44.96 -3.13
N VAL A 570 3.86 45.73 -2.09
CA VAL A 570 3.30 45.40 -0.78
C VAL A 570 2.11 46.29 -0.52
N ASP A 571 1.02 45.65 -0.21
CA ASP A 571 -0.15 46.33 0.33
C ASP A 571 -0.03 46.42 1.85
N HIS A 572 -0.50 47.55 2.43
CA HIS A 572 -0.57 47.71 3.87
C HIS A 572 -2.01 47.82 4.40
N GLU A 573 -2.97 47.81 3.49
CA GLU A 573 -4.37 47.84 3.90
C GLU A 573 -4.79 46.43 4.37
N THR A 574 -5.66 46.39 5.35
CA THR A 574 -6.16 45.11 5.87
C THR A 574 -7.43 44.70 5.17
N PRO A 575 -7.63 43.41 4.85
CA PRO A 575 -8.89 42.91 4.28
C PRO A 575 -10.12 43.30 5.11
N VAL A 576 -11.20 43.58 4.44
CA VAL A 576 -12.51 43.85 5.06
C VAL A 576 -13.31 42.55 5.11
N VAL A 577 -13.63 42.09 6.31
CA VAL A 577 -14.35 40.82 6.53
C VAL A 577 -15.82 41.13 6.78
N ASN A 578 -16.67 40.44 6.03
CA ASN A 578 -18.14 40.52 6.15
C ASN A 578 -18.70 39.33 6.95
N SER A 579 -19.77 39.55 7.65
CA SER A 579 -20.44 38.52 8.44
C SER A 579 -20.87 37.30 7.60
N PRO A 580 -20.96 36.10 8.20
CA PRO A 580 -21.48 34.91 7.52
C PRO A 580 -22.98 35.07 7.14
N VAL A 581 -23.46 34.14 6.31
CA VAL A 581 -24.87 34.10 5.86
C VAL A 581 -25.87 34.05 7.05
N LEU A 582 -25.55 33.25 8.08
CA LEU A 582 -26.18 33.38 9.38
C LEU A 582 -25.58 34.60 10.07
N THR A 583 -26.21 35.75 9.89
CA THR A 583 -25.69 37.03 10.35
C THR A 583 -25.44 37.04 11.84
N VAL A 584 -24.18 37.18 12.18
CA VAL A 584 -23.68 37.28 13.55
C VAL A 584 -22.62 38.38 13.63
N ALA A 585 -22.72 39.22 14.63
CA ALA A 585 -21.68 40.25 14.84
C ALA A 585 -20.35 39.60 15.21
N ASN A 586 -19.24 40.29 14.93
CA ASN A 586 -17.92 39.85 15.41
C ASN A 586 -17.97 39.69 16.95
N GLY A 587 -17.61 38.51 17.45
CA GLY A 587 -17.72 38.12 18.86
C GLY A 587 -19.08 37.54 19.26
N GLY A 588 -20.08 37.41 18.35
CA GLY A 588 -21.40 36.91 18.63
C GLY A 588 -21.54 35.39 18.71
N THR A 589 -22.77 34.90 18.90
CA THR A 589 -23.01 33.43 19.05
C THR A 589 -24.11 32.96 18.09
N ILE A 590 -23.87 31.80 17.49
CA ILE A 590 -24.81 31.04 16.63
C ILE A 590 -25.19 29.75 17.37
N ILE A 591 -26.46 29.47 17.50
CA ILE A 591 -26.97 28.24 18.13
C ILE A 591 -27.52 27.31 17.06
N LEU A 592 -27.10 26.08 17.03
CA LEU A 592 -27.45 25.03 16.05
C LEU A 592 -27.80 23.73 16.76
N SER A 593 -28.60 22.89 16.11
CA SER A 593 -28.84 21.52 16.57
C SER A 593 -27.83 20.57 15.95
N ALA A 594 -27.49 19.51 16.63
CA ALA A 594 -26.67 18.41 16.08
C ALA A 594 -27.38 17.76 14.88
N ASP A 595 -26.60 17.23 13.95
CA ASP A 595 -27.12 16.47 12.82
C ASP A 595 -27.73 15.15 13.30
N SER A 596 -28.67 14.63 12.55
CA SER A 596 -29.34 13.38 12.90
C SER A 596 -28.36 12.21 13.01
N ALA A 597 -28.53 11.41 14.06
CA ALA A 597 -27.65 10.29 14.43
C ALA A 597 -26.19 10.70 14.69
N SER A 598 -25.94 11.94 15.01
CA SER A 598 -24.61 12.47 15.29
C SER A 598 -24.62 13.32 16.56
N CYS A 599 -23.50 13.34 17.29
CA CYS A 599 -23.28 14.28 18.39
C CYS A 599 -22.54 15.54 17.92
N SER A 600 -22.79 15.92 16.71
CA SER A 600 -22.12 17.05 16.11
C SER A 600 -23.00 17.66 15.02
N PHE A 601 -22.67 18.84 14.65
CA PHE A 601 -23.26 19.54 13.53
C PHE A 601 -22.23 19.64 12.40
N THR A 602 -22.60 19.19 11.21
CA THR A 602 -21.75 19.32 10.03
C THR A 602 -22.08 20.63 9.31
N ALA A 603 -21.16 21.53 9.32
CA ALA A 603 -21.37 22.84 8.71
C ALA A 603 -21.57 22.76 7.20
N GLY A 604 -22.52 23.54 6.71
CA GLY A 604 -22.61 23.94 5.31
C GLY A 604 -21.99 25.34 5.12
N ASN A 605 -22.40 26.00 4.04
CA ASN A 605 -21.87 27.33 3.69
C ASN A 605 -22.44 28.48 4.55
N GLN A 606 -23.42 28.21 5.39
CA GLN A 606 -24.11 29.26 6.18
C GLN A 606 -23.25 29.89 7.27
N LEU A 607 -22.13 29.25 7.62
CA LEU A 607 -21.16 29.73 8.60
C LEU A 607 -19.96 30.43 7.98
N ASN A 608 -19.90 30.49 6.66
CA ASN A 608 -18.76 31.07 5.95
C ASN A 608 -18.81 32.58 5.99
N ILE A 609 -17.67 33.19 6.16
CA ILE A 609 -17.49 34.61 5.97
C ILE A 609 -17.21 34.94 4.49
N THR A 610 -17.35 36.17 4.13
CA THR A 610 -16.78 36.74 2.88
C THR A 610 -15.83 37.86 3.23
N ALA A 611 -14.84 38.04 2.40
CA ALA A 611 -13.88 39.12 2.60
C ALA A 611 -13.54 39.76 1.25
N THR A 612 -13.20 41.01 1.29
CA THR A 612 -12.76 41.80 0.14
C THR A 612 -11.54 42.62 0.54
N ASP A 613 -10.68 42.84 -0.40
CA ASP A 613 -9.53 43.70 -0.22
C ASP A 613 -9.43 44.69 -1.38
N ASN A 614 -8.72 45.78 -1.19
CA ASN A 614 -8.59 46.82 -2.22
C ASN A 614 -7.57 46.43 -3.30
N CYS A 615 -6.65 45.53 -2.97
CA CYS A 615 -5.60 45.04 -3.86
C CYS A 615 -5.69 43.58 -4.25
N ASP A 616 -6.34 42.79 -3.46
CA ASP A 616 -6.39 41.32 -3.65
C ASP A 616 -7.78 40.78 -3.94
N ASP A 617 -7.90 40.13 -5.12
CA ASP A 617 -9.10 39.41 -5.48
C ASP A 617 -9.18 38.02 -4.80
N SER A 618 -8.06 37.52 -4.28
CA SER A 618 -7.99 36.23 -3.61
C SER A 618 -7.28 36.34 -2.26
N LEU A 619 -8.06 36.23 -1.22
CA LEU A 619 -7.57 36.35 0.16
C LEU A 619 -7.25 34.98 0.75
N LEU A 620 -6.19 34.94 1.54
CA LEU A 620 -5.90 33.76 2.35
C LEU A 620 -6.82 33.75 3.56
N ILE A 621 -7.81 32.88 3.51
CA ILE A 621 -8.77 32.74 4.59
C ILE A 621 -8.42 31.47 5.36
N CYS A 622 -8.16 31.65 6.63
CA CYS A 622 -7.90 30.56 7.57
C CYS A 622 -8.88 30.63 8.73
N TYR A 623 -9.16 29.51 9.31
CA TYR A 623 -9.87 29.49 10.58
C TYR A 623 -9.18 28.60 11.61
N THR A 624 -9.42 28.91 12.85
CA THR A 624 -9.14 28.04 13.98
C THR A 624 -10.41 27.80 14.76
N LEU A 625 -10.51 26.62 15.35
CA LEU A 625 -11.60 26.23 16.20
C LEU A 625 -11.08 26.10 17.63
N THR A 626 -11.73 26.76 18.57
CA THR A 626 -11.41 26.59 19.98
C THR A 626 -12.56 25.85 20.67
N THR A 627 -12.31 24.63 21.08
CA THR A 627 -13.29 23.78 21.79
C THR A 627 -12.70 23.42 23.15
N ASN A 628 -13.44 23.69 24.23
CA ASN A 628 -12.99 23.43 25.61
C ASN A 628 -11.63 24.05 25.95
N GLY A 629 -11.35 25.23 25.41
CA GLY A 629 -10.09 25.95 25.63
C GLY A 629 -8.90 25.42 24.80
N VAL A 630 -9.07 24.40 24.00
CA VAL A 630 -8.04 23.89 23.09
C VAL A 630 -8.25 24.50 21.71
N VAL A 631 -7.21 25.14 21.21
CA VAL A 631 -7.20 25.74 19.86
C VAL A 631 -6.70 24.73 18.86
N SER A 632 -7.43 24.53 17.78
CA SER A 632 -6.98 23.70 16.65
C SER A 632 -5.79 24.32 15.93
N ALA A 633 -5.07 23.51 15.16
CA ALA A 633 -4.20 24.06 14.12
C ALA A 633 -5.03 24.93 13.15
N PRO A 634 -4.46 25.99 12.58
CA PRO A 634 -5.12 26.77 11.55
C PRO A 634 -5.45 25.92 10.32
N VAL A 635 -6.65 26.08 9.80
CA VAL A 635 -7.11 25.41 8.57
C VAL A 635 -7.27 26.49 7.49
N GLN A 636 -6.55 26.31 6.41
CA GLN A 636 -6.68 27.19 5.25
C GLN A 636 -7.91 26.78 4.43
N SER A 637 -8.94 27.57 4.55
CA SER A 637 -10.20 27.37 3.82
C SER A 637 -11.05 28.63 3.95
N ASN A 638 -11.81 28.94 2.91
CA ASN A 638 -12.87 29.96 2.92
C ASN A 638 -14.23 29.38 3.30
N THR A 639 -14.26 28.13 3.63
CA THR A 639 -15.49 27.41 3.97
C THR A 639 -15.30 26.54 5.20
N LEU A 640 -16.32 26.50 6.01
CA LEU A 640 -16.51 25.53 7.08
C LEU A 640 -17.37 24.35 6.61
N SER A 641 -17.75 24.31 5.33
CA SER A 641 -18.56 23.21 4.80
C SER A 641 -17.88 21.87 5.03
N GLY A 642 -18.56 20.95 5.67
CA GLY A 642 -18.02 19.66 6.08
C GLY A 642 -17.24 19.67 7.40
N VAL A 643 -17.03 20.81 8.02
CA VAL A 643 -16.46 20.87 9.38
C VAL A 643 -17.48 20.39 10.40
N VAL A 644 -17.03 19.51 11.25
CA VAL A 644 -17.88 18.91 12.28
C VAL A 644 -17.67 19.65 13.61
N PHE A 645 -18.74 20.24 14.11
CA PHE A 645 -18.80 20.90 15.40
C PHE A 645 -19.38 19.91 16.43
N ALA A 646 -18.60 19.52 17.38
CA ALA A 646 -19.09 18.67 18.46
C ALA A 646 -20.11 19.42 19.33
N LYS A 647 -20.96 18.67 20.02
CA LYS A 647 -21.90 19.21 21.03
C LYS A 647 -21.17 20.12 22.03
N GLY A 648 -21.75 21.28 22.27
CA GLY A 648 -21.18 22.31 23.14
C GLY A 648 -20.73 23.53 22.38
N SER A 649 -19.82 24.27 22.94
CA SER A 649 -19.41 25.58 22.44
C SER A 649 -18.06 25.50 21.73
N THR A 650 -18.01 25.96 20.51
CA THR A 650 -16.78 26.10 19.72
C THR A 650 -16.67 27.51 19.23
N LEU A 651 -15.59 28.18 19.59
CA LEU A 651 -15.25 29.49 19.02
C LEU A 651 -14.60 29.27 17.65
N VAL A 652 -15.18 29.86 16.65
CA VAL A 652 -14.61 29.96 15.31
C VAL A 652 -13.89 31.31 15.22
N ASN A 653 -12.61 31.26 14.95
CA ASN A 653 -11.83 32.45 14.72
C ASN A 653 -11.29 32.42 13.29
N TRP A 654 -11.79 33.29 12.45
CA TRP A 654 -11.31 33.49 11.11
C TRP A 654 -10.18 34.51 11.11
N THR A 655 -9.17 34.20 10.37
CA THR A 655 -8.09 35.12 10.03
C THR A 655 -8.05 35.22 8.52
N VAL A 656 -8.20 36.41 8.05
CA VAL A 656 -8.10 36.72 6.63
C VAL A 656 -6.84 37.48 6.42
N ALA A 657 -6.00 37.00 5.55
CA ALA A 657 -4.77 37.68 5.14
C ALA A 657 -4.80 37.94 3.64
N ASP A 658 -4.32 39.07 3.25
CA ASP A 658 -3.96 39.36 1.89
C ASP A 658 -2.61 38.70 1.53
N HIS A 659 -2.15 38.82 0.32
CA HIS A 659 -0.83 38.35 -0.10
C HIS A 659 0.31 39.13 0.51
N ALA A 660 0.06 40.34 0.98
CA ALA A 660 1.08 41.16 1.65
C ALA A 660 1.28 40.81 3.13
N GLY A 661 0.36 40.01 3.67
CA GLY A 661 0.39 39.60 5.05
C GLY A 661 -0.37 40.49 6.00
N ASN A 662 -1.12 41.52 5.47
CA ASN A 662 -2.02 42.26 6.34
C ASN A 662 -3.18 41.35 6.72
N THR A 663 -3.61 41.44 7.95
CA THR A 663 -4.58 40.50 8.49
C THR A 663 -5.75 41.21 9.15
N ALA A 664 -6.93 40.64 8.90
CA ALA A 664 -8.13 40.94 9.64
C ALA A 664 -8.67 39.69 10.31
N THR A 665 -9.32 39.84 11.42
CA THR A 665 -9.90 38.73 12.16
C THR A 665 -11.40 38.89 12.32
N TYR A 666 -12.11 37.79 12.27
CA TYR A 666 -13.54 37.75 12.55
C TYR A 666 -13.85 36.49 13.33
N ASN A 667 -14.56 36.63 14.44
CA ASN A 667 -14.83 35.47 15.27
C ASN A 667 -16.32 35.42 15.70
N TYR A 668 -16.76 34.23 15.94
CA TYR A 668 -18.08 33.95 16.53
C TYR A 668 -18.08 32.57 17.18
N THR A 669 -19.00 32.37 18.10
CA THR A 669 -19.14 31.09 18.78
C THR A 669 -20.28 30.28 18.18
N VAL A 670 -20.00 29.05 17.83
CA VAL A 670 -21.02 28.05 17.43
C VAL A 670 -21.32 27.19 18.65
N VAL A 671 -22.60 27.15 19.02
CA VAL A 671 -23.08 26.27 20.09
C VAL A 671 -23.93 25.20 19.44
N VAL A 672 -23.53 23.96 19.60
CA VAL A 672 -24.27 22.80 19.08
C VAL A 672 -25.02 22.13 20.24
N ASN A 673 -26.30 22.07 20.12
CA ASN A 673 -27.20 21.43 21.07
C ASN A 673 -27.60 20.04 20.55
N ASP A 674 -27.67 19.12 21.43
CA ASP A 674 -28.23 17.82 21.18
C ASP A 674 -29.79 17.91 21.27
N THR A 675 -30.44 17.47 20.25
CA THR A 675 -31.89 17.47 20.14
C THR A 675 -32.45 16.10 19.73
N GLU A 676 -31.62 15.09 19.63
CA GLU A 676 -32.01 13.74 19.24
C GLU A 676 -32.27 12.89 20.50
N SER A 677 -33.25 12.05 20.44
CA SER A 677 -33.57 11.18 21.54
C SER A 677 -32.76 9.87 21.48
N PRO A 678 -32.37 9.31 22.62
CA PRO A 678 -31.62 8.06 22.65
C PRO A 678 -32.43 6.91 22.02
N LEU A 679 -31.74 6.00 21.39
CA LEU A 679 -32.31 4.83 20.75
C LEU A 679 -32.24 3.61 21.66
N ILE A 680 -33.36 2.97 21.84
CA ILE A 680 -33.47 1.71 22.58
C ILE A 680 -33.60 0.58 21.56
N THR A 681 -32.65 -0.39 21.59
CA THR A 681 -32.63 -1.54 20.68
C THR A 681 -32.44 -2.86 21.43
N ASN A 682 -32.62 -3.96 20.72
CA ASN A 682 -32.37 -5.32 21.22
C ASN A 682 -33.14 -5.64 22.53
N VAL A 683 -34.38 -5.12 22.67
CA VAL A 683 -35.17 -5.35 23.87
C VAL A 683 -35.56 -6.82 23.95
N THR A 684 -35.03 -7.51 24.94
CA THR A 684 -35.32 -8.91 25.24
C THR A 684 -35.63 -9.09 26.71
N THR A 685 -36.23 -10.21 27.05
CA THR A 685 -36.50 -10.57 28.42
C THR A 685 -36.05 -11.99 28.74
N THR A 686 -35.60 -12.24 29.95
CA THR A 686 -35.26 -13.59 30.42
C THR A 686 -36.45 -14.53 30.52
N ALA A 687 -37.64 -14.01 30.51
CA ALA A 687 -38.88 -14.79 30.48
C ALA A 687 -39.91 -14.08 29.65
N THR A 688 -40.41 -14.75 28.62
CA THR A 688 -41.61 -14.32 27.85
C THR A 688 -42.90 -14.83 28.45
N GLN A 689 -42.81 -15.85 29.31
CA GLN A 689 -43.91 -16.47 30.02
C GLN A 689 -43.57 -16.77 31.48
N LEU A 690 -44.52 -16.55 32.38
CA LEU A 690 -44.42 -16.93 33.79
C LEU A 690 -45.31 -18.14 34.06
N TRP A 691 -44.74 -19.28 34.26
CA TRP A 691 -45.43 -20.53 34.54
C TRP A 691 -44.81 -21.28 35.73
N PRO A 692 -45.51 -22.01 36.53
CA PRO A 692 -46.98 -22.00 36.66
C PRO A 692 -47.49 -20.69 37.37
N PRO A 693 -48.76 -20.32 37.17
CA PRO A 693 -49.36 -19.20 37.87
C PRO A 693 -49.60 -19.58 39.35
N ASN A 694 -48.63 -19.25 40.18
CA ASN A 694 -48.56 -19.68 41.57
C ASN A 694 -48.48 -18.51 42.60
N HIS A 695 -48.89 -17.33 42.15
CA HIS A 695 -48.93 -16.07 42.90
C HIS A 695 -47.58 -15.56 43.42
N LYS A 696 -46.46 -16.17 43.02
CA LYS A 696 -45.14 -15.74 43.45
C LYS A 696 -44.58 -14.70 42.50
N LEU A 697 -43.87 -13.74 43.05
CA LEU A 697 -43.04 -12.82 42.24
C LEU A 697 -41.87 -13.58 41.62
N ARG A 698 -41.68 -13.39 40.34
CA ARG A 698 -40.58 -13.95 39.54
C ARG A 698 -39.67 -12.86 39.03
N ASP A 699 -38.39 -13.06 39.15
CA ASP A 699 -37.40 -12.15 38.60
C ASP A 699 -37.42 -12.24 37.06
N VAL A 700 -37.48 -11.08 36.46
CA VAL A 700 -37.40 -10.93 34.99
C VAL A 700 -36.37 -9.84 34.73
N THR A 701 -35.36 -10.23 34.00
CA THR A 701 -34.36 -9.28 33.51
C THR A 701 -34.79 -8.80 32.12
N ILE A 702 -34.66 -7.54 31.90
CA ILE A 702 -34.93 -6.88 30.63
C ILE A 702 -33.58 -6.42 30.07
N ASP A 703 -33.13 -7.11 29.04
CA ASP A 703 -31.92 -6.74 28.36
C ASP A 703 -32.25 -5.84 27.17
N TYR A 704 -31.56 -4.77 27.06
CA TYR A 704 -31.64 -3.85 25.93
C TYR A 704 -30.36 -3.06 25.79
N THR A 705 -30.17 -2.55 24.61
CA THR A 705 -29.03 -1.70 24.31
C THR A 705 -29.53 -0.26 24.18
N LEU A 706 -28.87 0.62 24.89
CA LEU A 706 -29.08 2.05 24.75
C LEU A 706 -27.94 2.61 23.89
N THR A 707 -28.30 3.31 22.89
CA THR A 707 -27.37 4.09 22.12
C THR A 707 -27.91 5.50 21.96
N ASP A 708 -27.02 6.44 22.07
CA ASP A 708 -27.31 7.82 21.85
C ASP A 708 -26.22 8.43 20.99
N ASN A 709 -26.61 9.33 20.14
CA ASN A 709 -25.66 10.00 19.26
C ASN A 709 -24.67 10.88 20.02
N CYS A 710 -25.02 11.31 21.24
CA CYS A 710 -24.24 12.28 22.01
C CYS A 710 -23.77 11.81 23.40
N GLY A 711 -23.80 10.55 23.68
CA GLY A 711 -23.24 10.04 24.91
C GLY A 711 -24.01 8.90 25.55
N SER A 712 -23.99 8.84 26.85
CA SER A 712 -24.74 7.82 27.59
C SER A 712 -26.15 8.30 27.93
N ALA A 713 -27.10 7.46 27.62
CA ALA A 713 -28.46 7.64 28.11
C ALA A 713 -28.68 6.86 29.40
N THR A 714 -29.55 7.35 30.24
CA THR A 714 -30.06 6.65 31.41
C THR A 714 -31.43 6.08 31.10
N SER A 715 -31.78 5.01 31.74
CA SER A 715 -33.10 4.40 31.53
C SER A 715 -33.83 4.13 32.81
N SER A 716 -35.15 4.07 32.69
CA SER A 716 -36.06 3.68 33.78
C SER A 716 -37.14 2.74 33.23
N LEU A 717 -37.63 1.89 34.09
CA LEU A 717 -38.70 0.97 33.77
C LEU A 717 -40.05 1.46 34.32
N ALA A 718 -41.09 1.18 33.55
CA ALA A 718 -42.49 1.25 34.05
C ALA A 718 -43.20 -0.04 33.65
N VAL A 719 -43.97 -0.60 34.53
CA VAL A 719 -44.71 -1.83 34.25
C VAL A 719 -46.22 -1.55 34.33
N THR A 720 -46.94 -2.08 33.36
CA THR A 720 -48.40 -2.08 33.36
C THR A 720 -48.93 -3.48 33.07
N SER A 721 -50.16 -3.74 33.37
CA SER A 721 -50.81 -5.03 33.13
C SER A 721 -52.16 -4.81 32.45
N ASN A 722 -52.54 -5.78 31.60
CA ASN A 722 -53.87 -5.83 31.00
C ASN A 722 -54.97 -6.28 31.98
N GLU A 723 -54.58 -6.70 33.16
CA GLU A 723 -55.50 -7.02 34.28
C GLU A 723 -55.39 -5.98 35.38
N PRO A 724 -56.46 -5.73 36.14
CA PRO A 724 -56.43 -4.81 37.28
C PRO A 724 -55.51 -5.35 38.38
N ALA A 725 -54.91 -4.44 39.15
CA ALA A 725 -53.99 -4.79 40.23
C ALA A 725 -54.71 -5.58 41.28
N GLY A 726 -54.06 -6.61 41.84
CA GLY A 726 -54.54 -7.39 42.95
C GLY A 726 -54.32 -6.70 44.27
N ASN A 727 -54.64 -7.40 45.39
CA ASN A 727 -54.47 -6.87 46.77
C ASN A 727 -52.97 -6.74 47.18
N GLU A 728 -52.07 -7.40 46.46
CA GLU A 728 -50.65 -7.32 46.66
C GLU A 728 -49.95 -6.75 45.40
N PRO A 729 -48.78 -6.17 45.49
CA PRO A 729 -48.10 -5.63 44.34
C PRO A 729 -47.90 -6.70 43.25
N ASP A 730 -48.41 -6.44 42.04
CA ASP A 730 -48.30 -7.34 40.91
C ASP A 730 -46.92 -7.34 40.32
N TRP A 731 -46.16 -6.28 40.55
CA TRP A 731 -44.78 -6.13 40.13
C TRP A 731 -43.98 -5.26 41.07
N VAL A 732 -42.70 -5.44 41.07
CA VAL A 732 -41.71 -4.58 41.74
C VAL A 732 -40.61 -4.27 40.73
N ILE A 733 -40.38 -2.99 40.47
CA ILE A 733 -39.25 -2.54 39.68
C ILE A 733 -38.03 -2.50 40.62
N VAL A 734 -37.00 -3.25 40.31
CA VAL A 734 -35.77 -3.36 41.12
C VAL A 734 -34.75 -2.31 40.67
N ASP A 735 -34.51 -2.26 39.39
CA ASP A 735 -33.65 -1.27 38.75
C ASP A 735 -34.00 -1.11 37.25
N ALA A 736 -33.13 -0.51 36.47
CA ALA A 736 -33.37 -0.26 35.04
C ALA A 736 -33.41 -1.53 34.17
N HIS A 737 -33.00 -2.68 34.71
CA HIS A 737 -32.96 -3.94 34.01
C HIS A 737 -33.69 -5.09 34.67
N HIS A 738 -34.15 -4.88 35.86
CA HIS A 738 -34.75 -5.96 36.66
C HIS A 738 -36.13 -5.56 37.24
N VAL A 739 -37.07 -6.41 36.95
CA VAL A 739 -38.40 -6.36 37.54
C VAL A 739 -38.78 -7.70 38.14
N LYS A 740 -39.58 -7.68 39.14
CA LYS A 740 -40.25 -8.87 39.64
C LYS A 740 -41.71 -8.80 39.24
N LEU A 741 -42.16 -9.81 38.53
CA LEU A 741 -43.53 -9.90 38.05
C LEU A 741 -44.25 -11.06 38.78
N ARG A 742 -45.46 -10.87 39.17
CA ARG A 742 -46.25 -11.89 39.87
C ARG A 742 -46.80 -12.89 38.85
N ALA A 743 -46.44 -14.15 39.02
CA ALA A 743 -46.98 -15.24 38.24
C ALA A 743 -48.43 -15.54 38.67
N GLU A 744 -49.30 -14.61 38.36
CA GLU A 744 -50.73 -14.63 38.73
C GLU A 744 -51.53 -14.08 37.56
N ARG A 745 -52.71 -14.61 37.42
CA ARG A 745 -53.73 -14.10 36.50
C ARG A 745 -55.12 -14.20 37.14
N SER A 746 -55.92 -13.20 36.90
CA SER A 746 -57.29 -13.15 37.37
C SER A 746 -58.30 -13.66 36.34
N ASN A 747 -57.91 -13.63 35.03
CA ASN A 747 -58.79 -14.05 33.95
C ASN A 747 -58.57 -15.56 33.63
N LEU A 748 -59.65 -16.33 33.66
CA LEU A 748 -59.63 -17.78 33.37
C LEU A 748 -59.66 -18.11 31.85
N THR A 749 -59.80 -17.12 30.98
CA THR A 749 -60.01 -17.31 29.55
C THR A 749 -58.95 -16.56 28.70
N LYS A 750 -58.11 -15.73 29.30
CA LYS A 750 -57.04 -14.96 28.62
C LYS A 750 -55.79 -14.92 29.46
N ASP A 751 -54.66 -14.79 28.76
CA ASP A 751 -53.34 -14.60 29.37
C ASP A 751 -53.29 -13.23 30.06
N ARG A 752 -52.65 -13.19 31.21
CA ARG A 752 -52.24 -11.91 31.77
C ARG A 752 -50.96 -11.45 31.07
N ILE A 753 -50.91 -10.21 30.65
CA ILE A 753 -49.79 -9.61 29.93
C ILE A 753 -49.28 -8.44 30.76
N TYR A 754 -48.05 -8.54 31.20
CA TYR A 754 -47.31 -7.42 31.71
C TYR A 754 -46.61 -6.72 30.54
N THR A 755 -46.81 -5.43 30.43
CA THR A 755 -46.07 -4.61 29.48
C THR A 755 -45.06 -3.78 30.27
N ILE A 756 -43.81 -3.96 29.94
CA ILE A 756 -42.69 -3.27 30.59
C ILE A 756 -42.23 -2.21 29.59
N ALA A 757 -42.45 -0.97 29.95
CA ALA A 757 -41.97 0.17 29.17
C ALA A 757 -40.61 0.63 29.70
N ILE A 758 -39.66 0.81 28.79
CA ILE A 758 -38.34 1.35 29.03
C ILE A 758 -38.37 2.80 28.55
N THR A 759 -38.04 3.74 29.39
CA THR A 759 -37.82 5.12 28.98
C THR A 759 -36.33 5.43 29.09
N ALA A 760 -35.71 5.80 28.01
CA ALA A 760 -34.33 6.26 27.98
C ALA A 760 -34.32 7.79 27.88
N THR A 761 -33.41 8.40 28.59
CA THR A 761 -33.19 9.86 28.59
C THR A 761 -31.72 10.15 28.54
N ASP A 762 -31.30 10.99 27.61
CA ASP A 762 -29.94 11.43 27.45
C ASP A 762 -29.57 12.56 28.43
N SER A 763 -28.34 13.00 28.33
CA SER A 763 -27.79 14.09 29.16
C SER A 763 -28.32 15.48 28.75
N ALA A 764 -28.90 15.61 27.57
CA ALA A 764 -29.53 16.86 27.06
C ALA A 764 -31.02 16.96 27.42
N GLY A 765 -31.61 15.85 27.90
CA GLY A 765 -33.02 15.78 28.32
C GLY A 765 -33.96 15.24 27.26
N ASN A 766 -33.44 14.82 26.09
CA ASN A 766 -34.25 14.16 25.06
C ASN A 766 -34.55 12.72 25.49
N SER A 767 -35.74 12.23 25.18
CA SER A 767 -36.16 10.91 25.63
C SER A 767 -36.87 10.09 24.58
N SER A 768 -36.71 8.79 24.65
CA SER A 768 -37.41 7.79 23.84
C SER A 768 -37.96 6.65 24.71
N THR A 769 -38.87 5.89 24.14
CA THR A 769 -39.51 4.78 24.84
C THR A 769 -39.54 3.52 23.98
N ALA A 770 -39.37 2.36 24.62
CA ALA A 770 -39.61 1.05 24.01
C ALA A 770 -40.34 0.15 25.00
N SER A 771 -40.89 -0.95 24.59
CA SER A 771 -41.57 -1.85 25.52
C SER A 771 -41.41 -3.31 25.12
N THR A 772 -41.52 -4.17 26.10
CA THR A 772 -41.60 -5.63 25.94
C THR A 772 -42.72 -6.22 26.79
N GLN A 773 -43.05 -7.45 26.54
CA GLN A 773 -44.17 -8.10 27.23
C GLN A 773 -43.74 -9.45 27.83
N VAL A 774 -44.37 -9.78 28.96
CA VAL A 774 -44.25 -11.05 29.63
C VAL A 774 -45.66 -11.56 29.96
N ASN A 775 -45.92 -12.79 29.49
CA ASN A 775 -47.23 -13.40 29.65
C ASN A 775 -47.31 -14.34 30.87
N VAL A 776 -48.49 -14.43 31.46
CA VAL A 776 -48.84 -15.55 32.31
C VAL A 776 -49.88 -16.35 31.57
N PRO A 777 -49.45 -17.38 30.80
CA PRO A 777 -50.31 -18.09 29.83
C PRO A 777 -51.29 -19.06 30.47
N LEU A 778 -52.30 -19.41 29.72
CA LEU A 778 -53.26 -20.41 30.08
C LEU A 778 -52.64 -21.84 30.01
N PHE A 779 -51.79 -22.08 29.03
CA PHE A 779 -51.02 -23.32 28.81
C PHE A 779 -49.63 -22.97 28.28
N PRO A 780 -48.59 -23.74 28.66
CA PRO A 780 -47.24 -23.51 28.11
C PRO A 780 -47.15 -24.03 26.67
N GLY A 781 -46.57 -23.27 25.74
CA GLY A 781 -46.24 -23.72 24.41
C GLY A 781 -44.93 -24.46 24.43
N GLU A 782 -44.88 -25.68 23.83
CA GLU A 782 -43.61 -26.37 23.57
C GLU A 782 -43.02 -25.85 22.24
N ASP A 783 -41.78 -25.46 22.28
CA ASP A 783 -41.03 -25.02 21.12
C ASP A 783 -40.29 -26.19 20.48
N ASP A 784 -40.96 -26.92 19.61
CA ASP A 784 -40.36 -27.95 18.76
C ASP A 784 -39.88 -27.28 17.46
N GLY A 785 -38.60 -27.04 17.41
CA GLY A 785 -37.97 -26.41 16.25
C GLY A 785 -38.16 -27.18 14.94
N ILE A 786 -38.16 -26.48 13.80
CA ILE A 786 -38.23 -27.07 12.47
C ILE A 786 -36.88 -27.69 12.15
N LEU A 787 -36.87 -29.01 11.89
CA LEU A 787 -35.72 -29.79 11.44
C LEU A 787 -35.82 -30.06 9.94
N THR A 788 -34.79 -29.71 9.17
CA THR A 788 -34.69 -30.02 7.74
C THR A 788 -33.42 -30.82 7.46
N VAL A 789 -33.56 -31.90 6.69
CA VAL A 789 -32.46 -32.78 6.36
C VAL A 789 -32.38 -32.99 4.85
N LYS A 790 -31.16 -32.94 4.29
CA LYS A 790 -30.88 -33.23 2.88
C LYS A 790 -29.70 -34.17 2.74
N ALA A 791 -29.71 -35.00 1.72
CA ALA A 791 -28.62 -35.93 1.40
C ALA A 791 -28.21 -35.77 -0.06
N PHE A 792 -26.92 -35.59 -0.32
CA PHE A 792 -26.38 -35.45 -1.67
C PHE A 792 -24.93 -35.96 -1.76
N PRO A 793 -24.46 -36.49 -2.91
CA PRO A 793 -25.31 -36.92 -3.99
C PRO A 793 -26.19 -38.14 -3.58
N ASN A 794 -27.41 -38.17 -4.02
CA ASN A 794 -28.30 -39.29 -3.76
C ASN A 794 -29.20 -39.54 -4.98
N PRO A 795 -28.97 -40.58 -5.78
CA PRO A 795 -28.11 -41.78 -5.56
C PRO A 795 -26.58 -41.45 -5.54
N SER A 796 -25.81 -42.32 -4.85
CA SER A 796 -24.34 -42.13 -4.74
C SER A 796 -23.59 -43.46 -4.93
N PRO A 797 -22.52 -43.47 -5.75
CA PRO A 797 -21.61 -44.64 -5.79
C PRO A 797 -20.55 -44.57 -4.65
N GLY A 798 -20.31 -43.41 -4.06
CA GLY A 798 -19.38 -43.14 -2.95
C GLY A 798 -20.10 -42.97 -1.61
N GLN A 799 -19.77 -41.94 -0.91
CA GLN A 799 -20.43 -41.55 0.34
C GLN A 799 -21.56 -40.55 0.09
N PHE A 800 -22.45 -40.41 1.03
CA PHE A 800 -23.48 -39.40 1.09
C PHE A 800 -23.01 -38.25 2.01
N ILE A 801 -23.25 -37.04 1.63
CA ILE A 801 -23.13 -35.88 2.48
C ILE A 801 -24.53 -35.58 3.01
N ILE A 802 -24.68 -35.60 4.30
CA ILE A 802 -25.92 -35.27 4.96
C ILE A 802 -25.83 -33.88 5.54
N MET A 803 -26.73 -33.03 5.13
CA MET A 803 -26.87 -31.67 5.65
C MET A 803 -28.12 -31.62 6.53
N THR A 804 -27.94 -31.14 7.73
CA THR A 804 -29.04 -30.84 8.64
C THR A 804 -29.09 -29.35 8.93
N LEU A 805 -30.26 -28.81 8.98
CA LEU A 805 -30.56 -27.44 9.40
C LEU A 805 -31.72 -27.50 10.39
N SER A 806 -31.54 -26.92 11.56
CA SER A 806 -32.59 -26.87 12.57
C SER A 806 -32.65 -25.48 13.21
N THR A 807 -33.87 -25.07 13.55
CA THR A 807 -34.11 -23.89 14.35
C THR A 807 -33.94 -24.13 15.84
N SER A 808 -33.85 -25.41 16.25
CA SER A 808 -33.54 -25.80 17.65
C SER A 808 -32.06 -26.10 17.83
N GLN A 809 -31.50 -25.75 18.99
CA GLN A 809 -30.11 -26.06 19.35
C GLN A 809 -29.94 -27.45 19.99
N LYS A 810 -31.01 -28.20 20.22
CA LYS A 810 -30.91 -29.55 20.77
C LYS A 810 -30.10 -30.44 19.82
N PRO A 811 -29.20 -31.28 20.34
CA PRO A 811 -28.42 -32.19 19.49
C PRO A 811 -29.34 -33.20 18.75
N ILE A 812 -28.89 -33.57 17.57
CA ILE A 812 -29.60 -34.59 16.77
C ILE A 812 -28.98 -35.99 16.98
N SER A 813 -29.80 -36.98 16.70
CA SER A 813 -29.32 -38.37 16.53
C SER A 813 -29.71 -38.89 15.15
N ILE A 814 -28.86 -39.73 14.58
CA ILE A 814 -29.10 -40.36 13.30
C ILE A 814 -29.07 -41.87 13.44
N ALA A 815 -29.92 -42.56 12.66
CA ALA A 815 -29.90 -43.98 12.51
C ALA A 815 -30.09 -44.35 11.03
N VAL A 816 -29.26 -45.22 10.50
CA VAL A 816 -29.35 -45.70 9.13
C VAL A 816 -29.71 -47.18 9.15
N THR A 817 -30.78 -47.53 8.47
CA THR A 817 -31.22 -48.91 8.30
C THR A 817 -31.19 -49.33 6.82
N ASN A 818 -30.98 -50.59 6.53
CA ASN A 818 -31.14 -51.12 5.19
C ASN A 818 -32.63 -51.38 4.86
N ASN A 819 -32.90 -51.78 3.64
CA ASN A 819 -34.28 -52.07 3.19
C ASN A 819 -35.00 -53.22 3.94
N ALA A 820 -34.28 -54.03 4.71
CA ALA A 820 -34.83 -55.07 5.60
C ALA A 820 -35.04 -54.57 7.03
N GLY A 821 -34.87 -53.29 7.31
CA GLY A 821 -35.00 -52.69 8.64
C GLY A 821 -33.83 -52.92 9.58
N LYS A 822 -32.76 -53.60 9.14
CA LYS A 822 -31.58 -53.84 9.97
C LYS A 822 -30.77 -52.51 10.13
N LEU A 823 -30.46 -52.16 11.37
CA LEU A 823 -29.61 -50.98 11.65
C LEU A 823 -28.19 -51.22 11.12
N ILE A 824 -27.71 -50.26 10.35
CA ILE A 824 -26.38 -50.25 9.71
C ILE A 824 -25.41 -49.34 10.46
N GLU A 825 -25.90 -48.17 10.83
CA GLU A 825 -25.10 -47.19 11.52
C GLU A 825 -25.98 -46.27 12.40
N SER A 826 -25.48 -45.85 13.53
CA SER A 826 -26.14 -44.82 14.35
C SER A 826 -25.13 -43.93 15.03
N ARG A 827 -25.49 -42.66 15.17
CA ARG A 827 -24.70 -41.63 15.90
C ARG A 827 -25.64 -40.76 16.70
N ASN A 828 -25.23 -40.42 17.91
CA ASN A 828 -25.98 -39.56 18.80
C ASN A 828 -25.17 -38.32 19.17
N GLY A 829 -25.82 -37.28 19.60
CA GLY A 829 -25.17 -36.06 20.08
C GLY A 829 -24.52 -35.20 18.98
N LEU A 830 -24.99 -35.34 17.74
CA LEU A 830 -24.49 -34.51 16.64
C LEU A 830 -25.04 -33.09 16.70
N PRO A 831 -24.32 -32.08 16.14
CA PRO A 831 -24.83 -30.74 16.04
C PRO A 831 -26.16 -30.65 15.31
N ALA A 832 -27.05 -29.81 15.76
CA ALA A 832 -28.38 -29.60 15.17
C ALA A 832 -28.31 -29.14 13.70
N THR A 833 -27.33 -28.30 13.38
CA THR A 833 -27.04 -27.82 12.02
C THR A 833 -25.61 -28.20 11.68
N GLY A 834 -25.40 -28.85 10.55
CA GLY A 834 -24.08 -29.30 10.14
C GLY A 834 -24.06 -30.20 8.91
N LEU A 835 -22.86 -30.63 8.55
CA LEU A 835 -22.61 -31.60 7.49
C LEU A 835 -21.89 -32.81 8.05
N PHE A 836 -22.36 -34.03 7.68
CA PHE A 836 -21.67 -35.25 8.04
C PHE A 836 -21.77 -36.28 6.90
N PHE A 837 -20.87 -37.24 6.94
CA PHE A 837 -20.67 -38.17 5.85
C PHE A 837 -21.10 -39.59 6.26
N LEU A 838 -21.83 -40.27 5.38
CA LEU A 838 -22.31 -41.67 5.58
C LEU A 838 -22.06 -42.50 4.33
N GLY A 839 -22.05 -43.81 4.48
CA GLY A 839 -22.17 -44.69 3.38
C GLY A 839 -20.87 -45.07 2.65
N ASN A 840 -19.71 -44.75 3.19
CA ASN A 840 -18.44 -45.12 2.55
C ASN A 840 -18.26 -46.66 2.45
N THR A 841 -18.76 -47.37 3.45
CA THR A 841 -18.66 -48.85 3.56
C THR A 841 -19.97 -49.60 3.19
N TYR A 842 -21.00 -48.87 2.73
CA TYR A 842 -22.28 -49.49 2.39
C TYR A 842 -22.18 -50.25 1.07
N ILE A 843 -22.74 -51.45 1.04
CA ILE A 843 -22.90 -52.21 -0.19
C ILE A 843 -24.01 -51.58 -1.05
N PRO A 844 -24.02 -51.79 -2.36
CA PRO A 844 -25.09 -51.26 -3.21
C PRO A 844 -26.47 -51.69 -2.70
N GLY A 845 -27.38 -50.73 -2.59
CA GLY A 845 -28.71 -51.00 -2.05
C GLY A 845 -29.44 -49.72 -1.58
N ILE A 846 -30.61 -49.97 -1.02
CA ILE A 846 -31.43 -48.89 -0.48
C ILE A 846 -31.28 -48.85 1.04
N TYR A 847 -31.11 -47.67 1.58
CA TYR A 847 -30.99 -47.37 3.00
C TYR A 847 -31.95 -46.26 3.39
N TYR A 848 -32.31 -46.21 4.65
CA TYR A 848 -33.15 -45.16 5.22
C TYR A 848 -32.39 -44.51 6.36
N LEU A 849 -32.12 -43.23 6.20
CA LEU A 849 -31.55 -42.36 7.24
C LEU A 849 -32.70 -41.70 8.01
N GLU A 850 -32.80 -41.99 9.27
CA GLU A 850 -33.66 -41.29 10.18
C GLU A 850 -32.82 -40.30 10.99
N VAL A 851 -33.28 -39.05 11.09
CA VAL A 851 -32.69 -38.01 11.91
C VAL A 851 -33.73 -37.55 12.93
N LYS A 852 -33.36 -37.56 14.20
CA LYS A 852 -34.25 -37.17 15.30
C LYS A 852 -33.67 -35.98 16.09
N GLN A 853 -34.56 -35.08 16.48
CA GLN A 853 -34.27 -33.95 17.37
C GLN A 853 -35.47 -33.68 18.30
N GLY A 854 -35.33 -34.04 19.58
CA GLY A 854 -36.49 -34.03 20.44
C GLY A 854 -37.61 -34.89 19.92
N ASN A 855 -38.78 -34.27 19.70
CA ASN A 855 -39.94 -34.98 19.09
C ASN A 855 -39.97 -34.89 17.55
N SER A 856 -39.13 -34.03 16.96
CA SER A 856 -39.04 -33.90 15.52
C SER A 856 -38.26 -35.06 14.91
N ARG A 857 -38.74 -35.58 13.78
CA ARG A 857 -38.17 -36.72 13.08
C ARG A 857 -38.28 -36.52 11.59
N GLU A 858 -37.14 -36.64 10.89
CA GLU A 858 -37.05 -36.65 9.44
C GLU A 858 -36.44 -37.97 8.95
N THR A 859 -36.96 -38.48 7.83
CA THR A 859 -36.46 -39.69 7.23
C THR A 859 -36.15 -39.52 5.75
N ILE A 860 -34.94 -39.84 5.33
CA ILE A 860 -34.50 -39.76 3.95
C ILE A 860 -34.11 -41.13 3.42
N LYS A 861 -34.59 -41.45 2.24
CA LYS A 861 -34.14 -42.62 1.50
C LYS A 861 -32.80 -42.35 0.82
N LEU A 862 -31.81 -43.19 1.10
CA LEU A 862 -30.48 -43.15 0.47
C LEU A 862 -30.35 -44.33 -0.51
N ILE A 863 -29.82 -44.05 -1.69
CA ILE A 863 -29.61 -45.08 -2.73
C ILE A 863 -28.12 -45.20 -3.00
N LYS A 864 -27.54 -46.31 -2.57
CA LYS A 864 -26.13 -46.63 -2.82
C LYS A 864 -26.03 -47.39 -4.13
N LEU A 865 -25.26 -46.83 -5.07
CA LEU A 865 -24.99 -47.46 -6.35
C LEU A 865 -23.80 -48.41 -6.26
N GLY A 866 -23.71 -49.43 -7.13
CA GLY A 866 -22.49 -50.18 -7.34
C GLY A 866 -21.42 -49.31 -8.00
N ARG A 867 -20.16 -49.56 -7.65
CA ARG A 867 -19.01 -48.96 -8.32
C ARG A 867 -18.85 -49.48 -9.71
#